data_bb0c8355fa14a05b83296f669766528e
#
_entry.id   bb0c8355fa14a05b83296f669766528e
#
_cell.length_a   1.000
_cell.length_b   1.000
_cell.length_c   1.000
_cell.angle_alpha   90.00
_cell.angle_beta   90.00
_cell.angle_gamma   90.00
#
_symmetry.space_group_name_H-M   'P 1'
#
loop_
_entity.id
_entity.type
_entity.pdbx_description
1 polymer ?
#
loop_
_entity_poly.entity_id
_entity_poly.type
_entity_poly.pdbx_seq_one_letter_code
_entity_poly.pdbx_strand_id
1 'polypeptide(L)'
;MKKNILLLLVGVLLPLSAAMAQGSVRGKIVDETTGDPVEFVNIVVTPKGSTHLAGGTITDGEGSFRIDELAYGSYVLTVSYIGYQNTTREFTLSATAKNAHFKQIAISEDNQMLKEIEVTGVRSQMKFEIDKKVFNVDQAIAATGGSASDILQNIPSVEVDTEGTVSLRGSESVTVWINGKAQGLTADNQGDILEQMPAESIERIEVITNPSAKYSPEGTVGIINIVLKRDRKAGYYGSAQVGASMYDLDFGGYNASANINYSSGKLDAYANISYRERHHRNENTSYRENYREADTTYLDQFGHGNMNGRNMFARTGLTWHVTEKDHLSLDLMGMMGSPRRTNVIDYTGGQVVGGIQQQGYTRNRTTTSSGQMLMYNLSLGYKHEWSTTHWLDFTASRHHWGNDNDNIYLDSTYVNVPSESSQHVPSYGSYQEQVGAMSSIDYEVQLDYENAFNDNHKLQAGYRGTFTRENNPTTTYGAPNHQDEIASLYNRFVYNRDLQALYATYSGKLWKNFGYQVGLRGEYYKVSTNSYSKDVAGGEEIPHFEPLKPEFQLFPSVFLSYQLPNDNELQVNYTKRVRRPWGGQLNSFHNISDSTNISFGNPLLRPEYSNAFEFNYLKSWENHMLSVSAYYRTTDDIMQRISYMEDGIMYSTSENVTQSLSSGVEIVGKNRFFGKLDLTTTINMYYYKLDGFEYEEKSIRGAASEDFSWNIRMMGTLGLPKAWSLQVTGMYNAKSVIAQGYRAPNYGLDAGVRKQFAGGKWSFSLNGRDLLNSRRFHSVKWGPDFYQESSNFRGGRQISGTLTYSFGNMRAKKPRKMDNGGMQPEYGGGDGLEYDM
;
A
#
# COMPACT_ATOMS: atom_id res chain seq x y z
N MET A 1 -47.45 -28.86 -71.92
CA MET A 1 -48.15 -27.70 -71.30
C MET A 1 -47.61 -27.43 -69.81
N LYS A 2 -46.32 -27.44 -69.60
CA LYS A 2 -45.74 -27.07 -68.22
C LYS A 2 -44.51 -26.14 -68.24
N LYS A 3 -44.27 -25.49 -69.41
CA LYS A 3 -43.11 -24.55 -69.53
C LYS A 3 -43.51 -23.10 -69.75
N ASN A 4 -44.77 -22.76 -69.85
CA ASN A 4 -45.22 -21.38 -70.14
C ASN A 4 -45.87 -20.66 -68.95
N ILE A 5 -45.98 -21.34 -67.75
CA ILE A 5 -46.52 -20.71 -66.58
C ILE A 5 -45.39 -20.10 -65.67
N LEU A 6 -44.12 -20.50 -65.90
CA LEU A 6 -43.01 -19.95 -65.18
C LEU A 6 -42.48 -18.58 -65.70
N LEU A 7 -42.84 -18.22 -66.93
CA LEU A 7 -42.44 -16.93 -67.51
C LEU A 7 -43.43 -15.79 -67.23
N LEU A 8 -44.67 -16.12 -66.85
CA LEU A 8 -45.67 -15.11 -66.45
C LEU A 8 -45.62 -14.72 -64.99
N LEU A 9 -44.92 -15.50 -64.14
CA LEU A 9 -44.74 -15.20 -62.71
C LEU A 9 -43.44 -14.41 -62.45
N VAL A 10 -42.49 -14.30 -63.37
CA VAL A 10 -41.26 -13.49 -63.27
C VAL A 10 -41.47 -12.08 -63.73
N GLY A 11 -42.57 -11.81 -64.51
CA GLY A 11 -42.92 -10.49 -65.02
C GLY A 11 -43.70 -9.55 -64.08
N VAL A 12 -44.11 -10.04 -62.86
CA VAL A 12 -44.93 -9.23 -61.95
C VAL A 12 -44.18 -8.83 -60.67
N LEU A 13 -42.94 -9.24 -60.51
CA LEU A 13 -42.06 -8.88 -59.36
C LEU A 13 -40.86 -8.00 -59.80
N LEU A 14 -41.08 -7.04 -60.70
CA LEU A 14 -40.21 -5.88 -60.74
C LEU A 14 -40.74 -4.87 -59.72
N PRO A 15 -39.99 -4.56 -58.69
CA PRO A 15 -40.37 -3.43 -57.86
C PRO A 15 -40.32 -2.19 -58.70
N LEU A 16 -41.43 -1.46 -58.81
CA LEU A 16 -41.45 -0.02 -59.16
C LEU A 16 -40.49 0.62 -58.08
N SER A 17 -39.20 0.68 -58.43
CA SER A 17 -38.32 1.68 -57.83
C SER A 17 -38.86 3.02 -58.26
N ALA A 18 -39.77 3.57 -57.43
CA ALA A 18 -40.04 4.99 -57.52
C ALA A 18 -38.67 5.66 -57.37
N ALA A 19 -38.20 6.28 -58.48
CA ALA A 19 -37.00 7.13 -58.41
C ALA A 19 -37.35 8.27 -57.47
N MET A 20 -37.12 8.06 -56.19
CA MET A 20 -37.20 9.12 -55.17
C MET A 20 -36.12 10.13 -55.57
N ALA A 21 -36.57 11.32 -55.88
CA ALA A 21 -35.66 12.41 -56.20
C ALA A 21 -34.83 12.70 -54.99
N GLN A 22 -33.52 12.40 -55.08
CA GLN A 22 -32.54 12.45 -53.99
C GLN A 22 -31.61 13.64 -54.14
N GLY A 23 -31.24 14.24 -53.06
CA GLY A 23 -30.28 15.33 -52.97
C GLY A 23 -29.12 14.99 -51.98
N SER A 24 -28.17 15.91 -51.88
CA SER A 24 -27.03 15.76 -50.95
C SER A 24 -26.77 17.04 -50.19
N VAL A 25 -26.13 16.89 -49.04
CA VAL A 25 -25.55 17.99 -48.27
C VAL A 25 -24.07 17.75 -48.03
N ARG A 26 -23.26 18.80 -48.18
CA ARG A 26 -21.83 18.78 -47.96
C ARG A 26 -21.36 20.07 -47.30
N GLY A 27 -20.21 20.00 -46.58
CA GLY A 27 -19.63 21.18 -45.99
C GLY A 27 -18.28 20.90 -45.35
N LYS A 28 -17.74 21.90 -44.65
CA LYS A 28 -16.50 21.82 -43.89
C LYS A 28 -16.73 22.38 -42.51
N ILE A 29 -16.24 21.68 -41.49
CA ILE A 29 -16.28 22.12 -40.10
C ILE A 29 -14.91 22.67 -39.72
N VAL A 30 -14.90 23.84 -39.08
CA VAL A 30 -13.68 24.50 -38.59
C VAL A 30 -13.89 24.98 -37.16
N ASP A 31 -12.81 25.09 -36.44
CA ASP A 31 -12.75 25.74 -35.10
C ASP A 31 -12.94 27.24 -35.28
N GLU A 32 -13.82 27.87 -34.51
CA GLU A 32 -14.12 29.31 -34.61
C GLU A 32 -12.93 30.21 -34.21
N THR A 33 -12.07 29.73 -33.32
CA THR A 33 -10.96 30.52 -32.75
C THR A 33 -9.69 30.40 -33.58
N THR A 34 -9.38 29.18 -34.06
CA THR A 34 -8.14 28.90 -34.80
C THR A 34 -8.34 28.87 -36.28
N GLY A 35 -9.57 28.64 -36.80
CA GLY A 35 -9.86 28.44 -38.20
C GLY A 35 -9.42 27.07 -38.73
N ASP A 36 -8.84 26.21 -37.92
CA ASP A 36 -8.36 24.89 -38.31
C ASP A 36 -9.51 23.92 -38.57
N PRO A 37 -9.35 22.97 -39.49
CA PRO A 37 -10.34 21.93 -39.72
C PRO A 37 -10.47 21.00 -38.53
N VAL A 38 -11.70 20.61 -38.17
CA VAL A 38 -11.98 19.70 -37.04
C VAL A 38 -12.43 18.35 -37.62
N GLU A 39 -11.60 17.32 -37.38
CA GLU A 39 -11.86 15.94 -37.81
C GLU A 39 -12.74 15.18 -36.80
N PHE A 40 -13.45 14.15 -37.28
CA PHE A 40 -14.32 13.27 -36.52
C PHE A 40 -15.50 13.97 -35.82
N VAL A 41 -15.94 15.11 -36.32
CA VAL A 41 -17.13 15.81 -35.84
C VAL A 41 -18.38 15.03 -36.31
N ASN A 42 -19.29 14.77 -35.41
CA ASN A 42 -20.54 14.08 -35.72
C ASN A 42 -21.54 15.02 -36.39
N ILE A 43 -21.99 14.66 -37.57
CA ILE A 43 -22.96 15.39 -38.38
C ILE A 43 -24.22 14.55 -38.50
N VAL A 44 -25.34 15.10 -38.06
CA VAL A 44 -26.65 14.44 -38.08
C VAL A 44 -27.64 15.32 -38.86
N VAL A 45 -28.42 14.72 -39.74
CA VAL A 45 -29.49 15.40 -40.50
C VAL A 45 -30.84 14.80 -40.13
N THR A 46 -31.76 15.66 -39.66
CA THR A 46 -33.13 15.28 -39.31
C THR A 46 -34.13 16.11 -40.13
N PRO A 47 -35.28 15.58 -40.58
CA PRO A 47 -36.33 16.39 -41.16
C PRO A 47 -36.83 17.46 -40.20
N LYS A 48 -37.10 18.66 -40.67
CA LYS A 48 -37.54 19.76 -39.81
C LYS A 48 -38.87 19.41 -39.11
N GLY A 49 -38.86 19.46 -37.79
CA GLY A 49 -39.98 19.07 -36.93
C GLY A 49 -40.09 17.57 -36.66
N SER A 50 -39.08 16.77 -36.97
CA SER A 50 -39.02 15.34 -36.66
C SER A 50 -37.77 14.98 -35.88
N THR A 51 -37.84 13.96 -35.06
CA THR A 51 -36.70 13.38 -34.36
C THR A 51 -36.07 12.20 -35.08
N HIS A 52 -36.65 11.77 -36.23
CA HIS A 52 -36.11 10.67 -37.02
C HIS A 52 -34.85 11.06 -37.79
N LEU A 53 -33.83 10.21 -37.73
CA LEU A 53 -32.61 10.40 -38.50
C LEU A 53 -32.84 10.22 -39.96
N ALA A 54 -32.52 11.24 -40.79
CA ALA A 54 -32.54 11.16 -42.24
C ALA A 54 -31.19 10.75 -42.84
N GLY A 55 -30.08 11.08 -42.16
CA GLY A 55 -28.73 10.72 -42.55
C GLY A 55 -27.72 11.23 -41.54
N GLY A 56 -26.54 10.64 -41.48
CA GLY A 56 -25.45 11.05 -40.59
C GLY A 56 -24.10 10.62 -41.13
N THR A 57 -23.06 11.36 -40.75
CA THR A 57 -21.66 11.09 -41.08
C THR A 57 -20.72 11.74 -40.06
N ILE A 58 -19.43 11.50 -40.20
CA ILE A 58 -18.39 12.20 -39.45
C ILE A 58 -17.47 12.95 -40.40
N THR A 59 -16.84 14.03 -39.96
CA THR A 59 -15.86 14.76 -40.77
C THR A 59 -14.57 13.95 -40.93
N ASP A 60 -13.94 14.10 -42.11
CA ASP A 60 -12.61 13.55 -42.41
C ASP A 60 -11.47 14.39 -41.78
N GLY A 61 -10.20 14.01 -42.04
CA GLY A 61 -9.02 14.71 -41.57
C GLY A 61 -8.87 16.17 -42.00
N GLU A 62 -9.60 16.57 -43.10
CA GLU A 62 -9.66 17.95 -43.58
C GLU A 62 -10.89 18.71 -43.04
N GLY A 63 -11.66 18.09 -42.14
CA GLY A 63 -12.89 18.64 -41.57
C GLY A 63 -14.09 18.60 -42.51
N SER A 64 -13.99 17.91 -43.66
CA SER A 64 -15.04 17.86 -44.67
C SER A 64 -16.03 16.74 -44.41
N PHE A 65 -17.32 16.99 -44.78
CA PHE A 65 -18.38 15.98 -44.65
C PHE A 65 -19.26 15.96 -45.87
N ARG A 66 -19.91 14.81 -46.12
CA ARG A 66 -20.90 14.63 -47.16
C ARG A 66 -21.95 13.59 -46.77
N ILE A 67 -23.22 13.92 -47.01
CA ILE A 67 -24.35 13.00 -46.82
C ILE A 67 -25.16 13.01 -48.12
N ASP A 68 -25.27 11.86 -48.76
CA ASP A 68 -25.99 11.64 -50.01
C ASP A 68 -27.36 10.99 -49.76
N GLU A 69 -28.15 10.84 -50.77
CA GLU A 69 -29.43 10.11 -50.81
C GLU A 69 -30.55 10.69 -49.91
N LEU A 70 -30.52 11.99 -49.65
CA LEU A 70 -31.55 12.66 -48.88
C LEU A 70 -32.78 12.94 -49.80
N ALA A 71 -33.99 12.60 -49.34
CA ALA A 71 -35.23 12.95 -50.05
C ALA A 71 -35.41 14.48 -50.11
N TYR A 72 -36.17 14.98 -51.05
CA TYR A 72 -36.48 16.42 -51.09
C TYR A 72 -37.33 16.80 -49.88
N GLY A 73 -36.95 17.88 -49.17
CA GLY A 73 -37.60 18.33 -47.96
C GLY A 73 -36.76 19.37 -47.21
N SER A 74 -37.30 19.89 -46.14
CA SER A 74 -36.57 20.80 -45.22
C SER A 74 -35.96 20.00 -44.08
N TYR A 75 -34.71 20.31 -43.78
CA TYR A 75 -33.87 19.57 -42.85
C TYR A 75 -33.19 20.48 -41.84
N VAL A 76 -32.84 19.93 -40.70
CA VAL A 76 -31.93 20.50 -39.72
C VAL A 76 -30.66 19.64 -39.70
N LEU A 77 -29.52 20.25 -39.97
CA LEU A 77 -28.19 19.68 -39.82
C LEU A 77 -27.70 20.05 -38.44
N THR A 78 -27.39 19.07 -37.62
CA THR A 78 -26.82 19.23 -36.28
C THR A 78 -25.37 18.79 -36.32
N VAL A 79 -24.49 19.67 -35.87
CA VAL A 79 -23.04 19.44 -35.72
C VAL A 79 -22.75 19.30 -34.22
N SER A 80 -22.22 18.17 -33.81
CA SER A 80 -21.87 17.91 -32.40
C SER A 80 -20.46 17.34 -32.29
N TYR A 81 -19.68 17.90 -31.36
CA TYR A 81 -18.33 17.45 -31.06
C TYR A 81 -18.02 17.67 -29.60
N ILE A 82 -17.29 16.73 -28.99
CA ILE A 82 -17.00 16.79 -27.57
C ILE A 82 -16.14 18.01 -27.25
N GLY A 83 -16.60 18.86 -26.34
CA GLY A 83 -15.94 20.11 -25.96
C GLY A 83 -16.32 21.32 -26.78
N TYR A 84 -17.29 21.18 -27.72
CA TYR A 84 -17.82 22.27 -28.52
C TYR A 84 -19.32 22.40 -28.35
N GLN A 85 -19.83 23.62 -28.52
CA GLN A 85 -21.27 23.89 -28.53
C GLN A 85 -21.94 23.25 -29.73
N ASN A 86 -23.08 22.58 -29.54
CA ASN A 86 -23.85 22.04 -30.63
C ASN A 86 -24.33 23.16 -31.57
N THR A 87 -24.00 23.04 -32.83
CA THR A 87 -24.35 24.04 -33.83
C THR A 87 -25.36 23.43 -34.80
N THR A 88 -26.45 24.14 -35.11
CA THR A 88 -27.48 23.70 -36.05
C THR A 88 -27.56 24.61 -37.24
N ARG A 89 -27.88 24.05 -38.42
CA ARG A 89 -28.16 24.78 -39.68
C ARG A 89 -29.35 24.17 -40.39
N GLU A 90 -30.25 25.02 -40.80
CA GLU A 90 -31.41 24.62 -41.62
C GLU A 90 -31.07 24.67 -43.11
N PHE A 91 -31.57 23.71 -43.88
CA PHE A 91 -31.46 23.70 -45.35
C PHE A 91 -32.64 22.99 -45.99
N THR A 92 -32.88 23.26 -47.25
CA THR A 92 -33.98 22.66 -48.01
C THR A 92 -33.47 22.09 -49.32
N LEU A 93 -33.82 20.85 -49.60
CA LEU A 93 -33.56 20.17 -50.84
C LEU A 93 -34.83 20.14 -51.72
N SER A 94 -34.71 20.47 -53.00
CA SER A 94 -35.83 20.46 -53.95
C SER A 94 -35.38 20.05 -55.35
N ALA A 95 -36.28 19.86 -56.28
CA ALA A 95 -35.96 19.51 -57.64
C ALA A 95 -35.08 20.55 -58.35
N THR A 96 -35.14 21.83 -57.95
CA THR A 96 -34.32 22.93 -58.44
C THR A 96 -33.08 23.19 -57.66
N ALA A 97 -33.01 22.71 -56.37
CA ALA A 97 -31.89 22.85 -55.49
C ALA A 97 -31.57 21.48 -54.87
N LYS A 98 -30.94 20.61 -55.69
CA LYS A 98 -30.65 19.21 -55.31
C LYS A 98 -29.52 19.08 -54.28
N ASN A 99 -28.59 20.05 -54.18
CA ASN A 99 -27.41 19.98 -53.35
C ASN A 99 -27.31 21.20 -52.43
N ALA A 100 -27.16 20.97 -51.15
CA ALA A 100 -26.85 22.00 -50.17
C ALA A 100 -25.36 22.00 -49.90
N HIS A 101 -24.73 23.19 -49.89
CA HIS A 101 -23.30 23.32 -49.65
C HIS A 101 -23.02 24.39 -48.61
N PHE A 102 -22.51 23.96 -47.45
CA PHE A 102 -22.00 24.84 -46.41
C PHE A 102 -20.48 25.01 -46.60
N LYS A 103 -20.04 26.20 -47.04
CA LYS A 103 -18.60 26.44 -47.29
C LYS A 103 -17.78 26.17 -46.03
N GLN A 104 -18.22 26.70 -44.91
CA GLN A 104 -17.64 26.47 -43.58
C GLN A 104 -18.73 26.59 -42.53
N ILE A 105 -18.72 25.71 -41.57
CA ILE A 105 -19.50 25.84 -40.31
C ILE A 105 -18.48 25.92 -39.20
N ALA A 106 -18.40 27.06 -38.56
CA ALA A 106 -17.56 27.26 -37.36
C ALA A 106 -18.26 26.68 -36.13
N ILE A 107 -17.52 25.98 -35.32
CA ILE A 107 -17.94 25.47 -34.00
C ILE A 107 -17.09 26.12 -32.94
N SER A 108 -17.76 26.65 -31.90
CA SER A 108 -17.13 27.32 -30.75
C SER A 108 -16.87 26.33 -29.63
N GLU A 109 -15.73 26.43 -28.92
CA GLU A 109 -15.51 25.69 -27.70
C GLU A 109 -16.61 26.00 -26.66
N ASP A 110 -17.13 24.99 -26.02
CA ASP A 110 -18.13 25.16 -24.96
C ASP A 110 -17.45 25.51 -23.61
N ASN A 111 -17.23 26.79 -23.41
CA ASN A 111 -16.67 27.31 -22.15
C ASN A 111 -17.59 27.13 -20.95
N GLN A 112 -18.88 26.80 -21.13
CA GLN A 112 -19.79 26.44 -20.04
C GLN A 112 -19.66 24.96 -19.65
N MET A 113 -19.43 24.06 -20.62
CA MET A 113 -19.11 22.65 -20.32
C MET A 113 -17.80 22.51 -19.53
N LEU A 114 -16.81 23.38 -19.77
CA LEU A 114 -15.58 23.43 -18.95
C LEU A 114 -15.82 23.94 -17.52
N LYS A 115 -16.94 24.59 -17.23
CA LYS A 115 -17.32 25.02 -15.87
C LYS A 115 -18.24 24.03 -15.15
N GLU A 116 -18.94 23.18 -15.88
CA GLU A 116 -19.95 22.28 -15.31
C GLU A 116 -19.54 20.79 -15.33
N ILE A 117 -18.49 20.43 -16.09
CA ILE A 117 -17.85 19.10 -16.02
C ILE A 117 -16.51 19.20 -15.25
N GLU A 118 -16.45 20.03 -14.25
CA GLU A 118 -15.69 19.74 -13.05
C GLU A 118 -16.58 18.98 -12.06
N VAL A 119 -17.31 18.00 -12.53
CA VAL A 119 -17.49 16.77 -11.79
C VAL A 119 -16.16 16.02 -11.95
N THR A 120 -15.13 16.45 -11.26
CA THR A 120 -14.28 15.50 -10.59
C THR A 120 -15.25 14.63 -9.83
N GLY A 121 -15.68 13.53 -10.45
CA GLY A 121 -16.20 12.43 -9.68
C GLY A 121 -15.13 12.20 -8.65
N VAL A 122 -15.39 12.65 -7.40
CA VAL A 122 -14.48 12.42 -6.27
C VAL A 122 -14.36 10.92 -6.27
N ARG A 123 -13.24 10.40 -6.84
CA ARG A 123 -12.95 8.97 -6.80
C ARG A 123 -13.05 8.64 -5.35
N SER A 124 -13.95 7.74 -5.03
CA SER A 124 -14.14 7.29 -3.66
C SER A 124 -12.76 7.02 -3.05
N GLN A 125 -12.45 7.64 -1.93
CA GLN A 125 -11.19 7.44 -1.21
C GLN A 125 -10.95 5.95 -0.92
N MET A 126 -12.00 5.17 -0.78
CA MET A 126 -11.97 3.74 -0.59
C MET A 126 -12.96 3.05 -1.53
N LYS A 127 -12.50 2.00 -2.22
CA LYS A 127 -13.31 1.12 -3.06
C LYS A 127 -13.18 -0.31 -2.54
N PHE A 128 -14.29 -1.03 -2.47
CA PHE A 128 -14.30 -2.45 -2.11
C PHE A 128 -14.36 -3.29 -3.38
N GLU A 129 -13.49 -4.27 -3.46
CA GLU A 129 -13.48 -5.32 -4.46
C GLU A 129 -13.67 -6.68 -3.76
N ILE A 130 -14.03 -7.72 -4.49
CA ILE A 130 -14.41 -9.02 -3.88
C ILE A 130 -13.28 -9.64 -3.04
N ASP A 131 -12.03 -9.41 -3.44
CA ASP A 131 -10.82 -9.95 -2.82
C ASP A 131 -9.97 -8.88 -2.09
N LYS A 132 -10.32 -7.59 -2.19
CA LYS A 132 -9.50 -6.51 -1.62
C LYS A 132 -10.28 -5.21 -1.36
N LYS A 133 -9.74 -4.41 -0.44
CA LYS A 133 -10.15 -3.04 -0.17
C LYS A 133 -9.11 -2.10 -0.79
N VAL A 134 -9.53 -1.16 -1.62
CA VAL A 134 -8.65 -0.22 -2.35
C VAL A 134 -8.79 1.17 -1.75
N PHE A 135 -7.68 1.73 -1.30
CA PHE A 135 -7.59 3.08 -0.75
C PHE A 135 -6.83 4.00 -1.72
N ASN A 136 -7.49 5.03 -2.26
CA ASN A 136 -6.92 5.98 -3.20
C ASN A 136 -6.19 7.10 -2.46
N VAL A 137 -4.88 7.17 -2.61
CA VAL A 137 -4.00 8.09 -1.86
C VAL A 137 -4.17 9.55 -2.30
N ASP A 138 -4.45 9.80 -3.57
CA ASP A 138 -4.66 11.17 -4.09
C ASP A 138 -5.79 11.93 -3.38
N GLN A 139 -6.67 11.24 -2.69
CA GLN A 139 -7.78 11.80 -1.92
C GLN A 139 -7.44 12.00 -0.44
N ALA A 140 -6.31 11.50 0.03
CA ALA A 140 -5.87 11.61 1.43
C ALA A 140 -5.12 12.92 1.66
N ILE A 141 -5.84 14.00 2.04
CA ILE A 141 -5.26 15.33 2.26
C ILE A 141 -4.22 15.30 3.38
N ALA A 142 -4.48 14.55 4.44
CA ALA A 142 -3.60 14.44 5.61
C ALA A 142 -2.26 13.74 5.31
N ALA A 143 -2.15 13.02 4.20
CA ALA A 143 -0.94 12.31 3.78
C ALA A 143 -0.02 13.14 2.87
N THR A 144 -0.45 14.33 2.45
CA THR A 144 0.33 15.19 1.55
C THR A 144 1.63 15.65 2.23
N GLY A 145 2.77 15.35 1.61
CA GLY A 145 4.11 15.61 2.18
C GLY A 145 4.59 14.57 3.19
N GLY A 146 3.79 13.53 3.45
CA GLY A 146 4.09 12.41 4.34
C GLY A 146 4.88 11.27 3.67
N SER A 147 5.00 10.15 4.38
CA SER A 147 5.58 8.90 3.92
C SER A 147 4.50 7.85 3.64
N ALA A 148 4.89 6.70 3.09
CA ALA A 148 3.99 5.55 2.98
C ALA A 148 3.48 5.10 4.36
N SER A 149 4.31 5.13 5.40
CA SER A 149 3.91 4.86 6.79
C SER A 149 2.81 5.81 7.26
N ASP A 150 2.92 7.09 6.94
CA ASP A 150 1.89 8.08 7.29
C ASP A 150 0.55 7.81 6.59
N ILE A 151 0.60 7.33 5.35
CA ILE A 151 -0.61 6.92 4.63
C ILE A 151 -1.19 5.65 5.23
N LEU A 152 -0.36 4.64 5.49
CA LEU A 152 -0.80 3.36 6.05
C LEU A 152 -1.50 3.56 7.39
N GLN A 153 -1.02 4.45 8.24
CA GLN A 153 -1.71 4.83 9.48
C GLN A 153 -3.09 5.43 9.25
N ASN A 154 -3.36 5.95 8.05
CA ASN A 154 -4.66 6.49 7.67
C ASN A 154 -5.58 5.46 7.00
N ILE A 155 -5.15 4.21 6.84
CA ILE A 155 -5.96 3.15 6.25
C ILE A 155 -6.73 2.42 7.34
N PRO A 156 -8.04 2.21 7.17
CA PRO A 156 -8.84 1.42 8.10
C PRO A 156 -8.25 0.01 8.27
N SER A 157 -8.23 -0.48 9.50
CA SER A 157 -7.73 -1.81 9.89
C SER A 157 -6.20 -1.96 9.82
N VAL A 158 -5.45 -0.93 9.42
CA VAL A 158 -3.99 -0.93 9.38
C VAL A 158 -3.45 -0.07 10.53
N GLU A 159 -2.49 -0.59 11.26
CA GLU A 159 -1.76 0.11 12.32
C GLU A 159 -0.28 0.09 11.97
N VAL A 160 0.42 1.16 12.27
CA VAL A 160 1.89 1.23 12.16
C VAL A 160 2.41 1.70 13.49
N ASP A 161 3.27 0.91 14.09
CA ASP A 161 3.86 1.21 15.40
C ASP A 161 5.02 2.21 15.31
N THR A 162 5.68 2.46 16.44
CA THR A 162 6.81 3.39 16.52
C THR A 162 8.08 2.86 15.86
N GLU A 163 8.18 1.57 15.62
CA GLU A 163 9.30 0.92 14.95
C GLU A 163 9.06 0.78 13.45
N GLY A 164 7.88 1.23 12.97
CA GLY A 164 7.46 1.12 11.58
C GLY A 164 6.84 -0.23 11.23
N THR A 165 6.63 -1.10 12.22
CA THR A 165 5.97 -2.40 12.02
C THR A 165 4.52 -2.18 11.65
N VAL A 166 4.13 -2.77 10.54
CA VAL A 166 2.75 -2.68 10.05
C VAL A 166 1.95 -3.85 10.58
N SER A 167 0.80 -3.57 11.17
CA SER A 167 -0.17 -4.59 11.58
C SER A 167 -1.52 -4.40 10.88
N LEU A 168 -2.25 -5.48 10.74
CA LEU A 168 -3.58 -5.51 10.15
C LEU A 168 -4.54 -6.23 11.10
N ARG A 169 -5.62 -5.55 11.48
CA ARG A 169 -6.59 -6.11 12.44
C ARG A 169 -5.93 -6.54 13.77
N GLY A 170 -4.96 -5.76 14.26
CA GLY A 170 -4.23 -6.03 15.49
C GLY A 170 -3.15 -7.12 15.40
N SER A 171 -2.87 -7.68 14.22
CA SER A 171 -1.81 -8.68 14.00
C SER A 171 -0.67 -8.13 13.16
N GLU A 172 0.56 -8.33 13.62
CA GLU A 172 1.80 -7.94 12.93
C GLU A 172 2.17 -8.90 11.78
N SER A 173 1.44 -10.00 11.64
CA SER A 173 1.68 -11.00 10.60
C SER A 173 1.09 -10.58 9.26
N VAL A 174 1.40 -9.38 8.79
CA VAL A 174 0.98 -8.84 7.49
C VAL A 174 2.18 -8.72 6.55
N THR A 175 1.95 -9.00 5.26
CA THR A 175 2.98 -8.83 4.23
C THR A 175 2.73 -7.55 3.46
N VAL A 176 3.75 -6.71 3.33
CA VAL A 176 3.68 -5.47 2.55
C VAL A 176 4.32 -5.69 1.17
N TRP A 177 3.62 -5.26 0.13
CA TRP A 177 4.09 -5.34 -1.26
C TRP A 177 4.11 -3.96 -1.92
N ILE A 178 4.95 -3.84 -2.94
CA ILE A 178 4.97 -2.70 -3.85
C ILE A 178 4.68 -3.21 -5.26
N ASN A 179 3.63 -2.67 -5.91
CA ASN A 179 3.20 -3.09 -7.25
C ASN A 179 2.97 -4.61 -7.39
N GLY A 180 2.39 -5.23 -6.39
CA GLY A 180 2.08 -6.65 -6.39
C GLY A 180 3.26 -7.58 -6.10
N LYS A 181 4.41 -7.04 -5.67
CA LYS A 181 5.64 -7.79 -5.43
C LYS A 181 6.25 -7.42 -4.08
N ALA A 182 6.91 -8.35 -3.42
CA ALA A 182 7.60 -8.11 -2.16
C ALA A 182 8.75 -7.08 -2.31
N GLN A 183 9.38 -7.02 -3.45
CA GLN A 183 10.48 -6.09 -3.81
C GLN A 183 11.55 -5.94 -2.73
N GLY A 184 11.90 -7.05 -2.05
CA GLY A 184 12.88 -7.06 -0.96
C GLY A 184 12.41 -6.42 0.34
N LEU A 185 11.12 -6.11 0.48
CA LEU A 185 10.54 -5.76 1.76
C LEU A 185 10.53 -7.00 2.66
N THR A 186 11.27 -6.91 3.74
CA THR A 186 11.33 -7.90 4.81
C THR A 186 10.81 -7.28 6.09
N ALA A 187 10.57 -8.07 7.11
CA ALA A 187 10.16 -7.53 8.41
C ALA A 187 11.21 -6.59 9.01
N ASP A 188 12.51 -6.79 8.69
CA ASP A 188 13.62 -5.95 9.16
C ASP A 188 13.65 -4.55 8.54
N ASN A 189 13.33 -4.46 7.24
CA ASN A 189 13.56 -3.24 6.47
C ASN A 189 12.28 -2.51 6.07
N GLN A 190 11.11 -3.14 6.22
CA GLN A 190 9.85 -2.54 5.75
C GLN A 190 9.54 -1.21 6.46
N GLY A 191 9.81 -1.09 7.75
CA GLY A 191 9.58 0.14 8.50
C GLY A 191 10.38 1.29 7.93
N ASP A 192 11.69 1.09 7.74
CA ASP A 192 12.59 2.09 7.19
C ASP A 192 12.22 2.47 5.75
N ILE A 193 11.87 1.48 4.91
CA ILE A 193 11.47 1.71 3.52
C ILE A 193 10.16 2.49 3.44
N LEU A 194 9.17 2.11 4.24
CA LEU A 194 7.87 2.78 4.26
C LEU A 194 7.94 4.21 4.80
N GLU A 195 8.81 4.46 5.78
CA GLU A 195 9.05 5.82 6.27
C GLU A 195 9.73 6.71 5.24
N GLN A 196 10.55 6.13 4.38
CA GLN A 196 11.31 6.88 3.38
C GLN A 196 10.58 7.01 2.05
N MET A 197 9.60 6.14 1.78
CA MET A 197 8.81 6.19 0.55
C MET A 197 7.87 7.40 0.56
N PRO A 198 7.98 8.32 -0.42
CA PRO A 198 7.11 9.50 -0.46
C PRO A 198 5.66 9.13 -0.73
N ALA A 199 4.74 9.73 0.00
CA ALA A 199 3.29 9.59 -0.19
C ALA A 199 2.86 9.91 -1.64
N GLU A 200 3.48 10.90 -2.24
CA GLU A 200 3.18 11.39 -3.59
C GLU A 200 3.47 10.36 -4.68
N SER A 201 4.37 9.40 -4.42
CA SER A 201 4.68 8.31 -5.35
C SER A 201 3.60 7.24 -5.40
N ILE A 202 2.66 7.24 -4.45
CA ILE A 202 1.64 6.22 -4.29
C ILE A 202 0.36 6.65 -4.99
N GLU A 203 -0.22 5.76 -5.80
CA GLU A 203 -1.53 5.94 -6.43
C GLU A 203 -2.64 5.47 -5.50
N ARG A 204 -2.48 4.25 -5.00
CA ARG A 204 -3.45 3.60 -4.11
C ARG A 204 -2.78 2.54 -3.24
N ILE A 205 -3.44 2.19 -2.16
CA ILE A 205 -3.07 1.06 -1.33
C ILE A 205 -4.21 0.05 -1.35
N GLU A 206 -3.86 -1.21 -1.59
CA GLU A 206 -4.80 -2.32 -1.63
C GLU A 206 -4.61 -3.17 -0.37
N VAL A 207 -5.64 -3.32 0.42
CA VAL A 207 -5.65 -4.18 1.61
C VAL A 207 -6.39 -5.46 1.25
N ILE A 208 -5.65 -6.55 1.18
CA ILE A 208 -6.12 -7.87 0.78
C ILE A 208 -6.14 -8.75 2.01
N THR A 209 -7.28 -8.85 2.67
CA THR A 209 -7.42 -9.63 3.90
C THR A 209 -7.38 -11.14 3.63
N ASN A 210 -7.89 -11.56 2.49
CA ASN A 210 -7.89 -12.95 2.03
C ASN A 210 -7.38 -13.03 0.58
N PRO A 211 -6.04 -13.09 0.37
CA PRO A 211 -5.50 -13.17 -0.98
C PRO A 211 -5.81 -14.49 -1.67
N SER A 212 -6.10 -14.42 -2.98
CA SER A 212 -6.27 -15.61 -3.82
C SER A 212 -4.94 -16.35 -4.05
N ALA A 213 -4.98 -17.55 -4.62
CA ALA A 213 -3.80 -18.38 -4.88
C ALA A 213 -2.75 -17.72 -5.80
N LYS A 214 -3.12 -16.73 -6.61
CA LYS A 214 -2.20 -15.90 -7.41
C LYS A 214 -1.20 -15.15 -6.53
N TYR A 215 -1.64 -14.72 -5.37
CA TYR A 215 -0.81 -13.97 -4.42
C TYR A 215 -0.02 -14.89 -3.52
N SER A 216 1.09 -14.41 -2.95
CA SER A 216 1.82 -15.16 -1.94
C SER A 216 0.91 -15.41 -0.72
N PRO A 217 0.88 -16.63 -0.18
CA PRO A 217 0.19 -16.90 1.08
C PRO A 217 0.95 -16.36 2.29
N GLU A 218 2.11 -15.76 2.10
CA GLU A 218 2.94 -15.22 3.16
C GLU A 218 2.24 -14.05 3.87
N GLY A 219 2.26 -14.08 5.20
CA GLY A 219 1.50 -13.17 6.07
C GLY A 219 0.17 -13.78 6.49
N THR A 220 0.01 -14.11 7.76
CA THR A 220 -1.16 -14.83 8.28
C THR A 220 -2.44 -13.99 8.26
N VAL A 221 -2.34 -12.66 8.25
CA VAL A 221 -3.48 -11.75 8.36
C VAL A 221 -3.92 -11.19 7.02
N GLY A 222 -2.98 -11.01 6.08
CA GLY A 222 -3.28 -10.43 4.79
C GLY A 222 -2.07 -9.81 4.11
N ILE A 223 -2.35 -9.13 3.00
CA ILE A 223 -1.37 -8.40 2.21
C ILE A 223 -1.78 -6.94 2.13
N ILE A 224 -0.82 -6.05 2.29
CA ILE A 224 -0.97 -4.63 1.97
C ILE A 224 -0.13 -4.37 0.72
N ASN A 225 -0.78 -4.08 -0.39
CA ASN A 225 -0.11 -3.80 -1.65
C ASN A 225 -0.10 -2.30 -1.94
N ILE A 226 1.06 -1.69 -1.94
CA ILE A 226 1.28 -0.28 -2.27
C ILE A 226 1.46 -0.18 -3.78
N VAL A 227 0.47 0.41 -4.46
CA VAL A 227 0.52 0.61 -5.91
C VAL A 227 1.05 2.01 -6.20
N LEU A 228 2.19 2.06 -6.85
CA LEU A 228 2.83 3.31 -7.22
C LEU A 228 2.23 3.88 -8.50
N LYS A 229 2.18 5.20 -8.62
CA LYS A 229 1.59 5.91 -9.76
C LYS A 229 2.20 5.48 -11.08
N ARG A 230 1.33 5.16 -12.03
CA ARG A 230 1.63 4.92 -13.43
C ARG A 230 0.59 5.67 -14.25
N ASP A 231 0.79 6.95 -14.42
CA ASP A 231 -0.16 7.75 -15.18
C ASP A 231 0.06 7.60 -16.68
N ARG A 232 -1.03 7.38 -17.42
CA ARG A 232 -1.05 7.12 -18.87
C ARG A 232 -1.92 8.12 -19.61
N LYS A 233 -1.65 9.39 -19.46
CA LYS A 233 -2.28 10.41 -20.30
C LYS A 233 -1.37 10.67 -21.51
N ALA A 234 -1.94 10.74 -22.73
CA ALA A 234 -1.14 11.08 -23.91
C ALA A 234 -0.54 12.47 -23.76
N GLY A 235 0.76 12.59 -24.08
CA GLY A 235 1.51 13.81 -23.89
C GLY A 235 2.43 13.73 -22.67
N TYR A 236 2.78 14.86 -22.13
CA TYR A 236 3.57 14.94 -20.91
C TYR A 236 2.81 15.68 -19.81
N TYR A 237 2.99 15.26 -18.59
CA TYR A 237 2.47 15.94 -17.40
C TYR A 237 3.33 15.57 -16.18
N GLY A 238 3.28 16.40 -15.17
CA GLY A 238 4.04 16.16 -13.96
C GLY A 238 3.66 17.11 -12.85
N SER A 239 4.38 16.98 -11.74
CA SER A 239 4.27 17.91 -10.63
C SER A 239 5.62 18.14 -9.95
N ALA A 240 5.76 19.28 -9.32
CA ALA A 240 6.84 19.58 -8.41
C ALA A 240 6.25 20.02 -7.06
N GLN A 241 6.85 19.57 -5.98
CA GLN A 241 6.35 19.78 -4.63
C GLN A 241 7.50 20.15 -3.71
N VAL A 242 7.22 21.07 -2.79
CA VAL A 242 8.09 21.42 -1.68
C VAL A 242 7.27 21.48 -0.40
N GLY A 243 7.86 21.03 0.70
CA GLY A 243 7.19 21.03 1.99
C GLY A 243 8.17 21.18 3.13
N ALA A 244 7.66 21.63 4.27
CA ALA A 244 8.39 21.69 5.53
C ALA A 244 7.50 21.20 6.67
N SER A 245 8.13 20.67 7.72
CA SER A 245 7.43 20.17 8.90
C SER A 245 8.07 20.68 10.19
N MET A 246 7.28 20.67 11.25
CA MET A 246 7.68 21.02 12.62
C MET A 246 7.14 19.94 13.55
N TYR A 247 7.90 19.61 14.61
CA TYR A 247 7.48 18.75 15.71
C TYR A 247 7.47 19.57 17.00
N ASP A 248 6.32 19.69 17.64
CA ASP A 248 6.11 20.51 18.85
C ASP A 248 6.74 21.91 18.77
N LEU A 249 6.64 22.55 17.60
CA LEU A 249 7.22 23.85 17.22
C LEU A 249 8.74 23.85 16.93
N ASP A 250 9.44 22.72 17.11
CA ASP A 250 10.81 22.57 16.63
C ASP A 250 10.83 22.22 15.13
N PHE A 251 11.88 22.63 14.44
CA PHE A 251 12.02 22.31 13.03
C PHE A 251 12.12 20.79 12.79
N GLY A 252 11.16 20.26 12.04
CA GLY A 252 11.01 18.82 11.78
C GLY A 252 11.61 18.35 10.46
N GLY A 253 12.01 19.28 9.59
CA GLY A 253 12.63 18.97 8.30
C GLY A 253 11.88 19.51 7.10
N TYR A 254 12.40 19.20 5.93
CA TYR A 254 11.82 19.61 4.64
C TYR A 254 11.84 18.46 3.64
N ASN A 255 10.99 18.57 2.63
CA ASN A 255 10.95 17.64 1.52
C ASN A 255 10.78 18.38 0.20
N ALA A 256 11.34 17.83 -0.86
CA ALA A 256 11.13 18.28 -2.22
C ALA A 256 10.97 17.06 -3.12
N SER A 257 10.00 17.11 -4.03
CA SER A 257 9.81 16.03 -5.01
C SER A 257 9.42 16.59 -6.37
N ALA A 258 9.74 15.84 -7.41
CA ALA A 258 9.30 16.12 -8.77
C ALA A 258 8.99 14.82 -9.48
N ASN A 259 7.92 14.82 -10.27
CA ASN A 259 7.60 13.72 -11.15
C ASN A 259 7.27 14.24 -12.55
N ILE A 260 7.58 13.43 -13.53
CA ILE A 260 7.22 13.65 -14.93
C ILE A 260 6.79 12.34 -15.55
N ASN A 261 5.74 12.39 -16.32
CA ASN A 261 5.20 11.27 -17.07
C ASN A 261 5.09 11.67 -18.53
N TYR A 262 5.43 10.75 -19.40
CA TYR A 262 5.34 10.89 -20.84
C TYR A 262 4.65 9.67 -21.41
N SER A 263 3.68 9.86 -22.26
CA SER A 263 2.99 8.77 -22.94
C SER A 263 2.82 9.11 -24.42
N SER A 264 3.11 8.13 -25.26
CA SER A 264 2.87 8.18 -26.69
C SER A 264 2.25 6.85 -27.16
N GLY A 265 1.92 6.74 -28.45
CA GLY A 265 1.39 5.49 -29.01
C GLY A 265 2.34 4.29 -28.88
N LYS A 266 3.65 4.54 -28.78
CA LYS A 266 4.69 3.48 -28.75
C LYS A 266 5.50 3.44 -27.45
N LEU A 267 5.47 4.50 -26.66
CA LEU A 267 6.34 4.63 -25.51
C LEU A 267 5.61 5.29 -24.35
N ASP A 268 5.65 4.63 -23.18
CA ASP A 268 5.27 5.21 -21.90
C ASP A 268 6.53 5.30 -21.04
N ALA A 269 6.80 6.47 -20.50
CA ALA A 269 7.94 6.70 -19.62
C ALA A 269 7.52 7.54 -18.41
N TYR A 270 8.14 7.31 -17.29
CA TYR A 270 7.95 8.14 -16.11
C TYR A 270 9.26 8.27 -15.33
N ALA A 271 9.40 9.37 -14.63
CA ALA A 271 10.45 9.58 -13.66
C ALA A 271 9.88 10.29 -12.42
N ASN A 272 10.34 9.86 -11.25
CA ASN A 272 10.04 10.46 -9.97
C ASN A 272 11.35 10.59 -9.20
N ILE A 273 11.57 11.74 -8.58
CA ILE A 273 12.68 11.98 -7.68
C ILE A 273 12.17 12.70 -6.45
N SER A 274 12.63 12.31 -5.28
CA SER A 274 12.34 13.04 -4.06
C SER A 274 13.54 13.08 -3.13
N TYR A 275 13.62 14.15 -2.39
CA TYR A 275 14.57 14.35 -1.31
C TYR A 275 13.80 14.72 -0.04
N ARG A 276 14.20 14.15 1.09
CA ARG A 276 13.62 14.45 2.40
C ARG A 276 14.71 14.54 3.46
N GLU A 277 14.65 15.57 4.25
CA GLU A 277 15.37 15.67 5.52
C GLU A 277 14.36 15.66 6.66
N ARG A 278 14.62 14.85 7.69
CA ARG A 278 13.72 14.70 8.82
C ARG A 278 14.49 14.77 10.12
N HIS A 279 13.94 15.51 11.07
CA HIS A 279 14.42 15.61 12.44
C HIS A 279 13.26 15.28 13.37
N HIS A 280 13.43 14.35 14.27
CA HIS A 280 12.42 14.07 15.27
C HIS A 280 13.05 13.59 16.59
N ARG A 281 12.31 13.78 17.67
CA ARG A 281 12.66 13.31 19.01
C ARG A 281 11.92 12.03 19.31
N ASN A 282 12.52 11.19 20.10
CA ASN A 282 11.88 10.03 20.71
C ASN A 282 12.12 10.04 22.21
N GLU A 283 11.14 9.55 22.94
CA GLU A 283 11.22 9.35 24.38
C GLU A 283 10.70 7.96 24.71
N ASN A 284 11.36 7.27 25.60
CA ASN A 284 10.91 5.99 26.11
C ASN A 284 11.10 5.93 27.62
N THR A 285 10.12 5.39 28.31
CA THR A 285 10.22 5.10 29.74
C THR A 285 10.02 3.60 29.95
N SER A 286 10.75 3.02 30.85
CA SER A 286 10.55 1.64 31.28
C SER A 286 10.81 1.50 32.75
N TYR A 287 9.85 0.95 33.46
CA TYR A 287 9.98 0.55 34.85
C TYR A 287 9.92 -0.97 34.92
N ARG A 288 10.87 -1.60 35.60
CA ARG A 288 10.93 -3.05 35.79
C ARG A 288 11.22 -3.42 37.25
N GLU A 289 10.47 -4.37 37.75
CA GLU A 289 10.81 -5.09 39.00
C GLU A 289 11.29 -6.49 38.62
N ASN A 290 12.34 -6.95 39.23
CA ASN A 290 12.89 -8.29 39.12
C ASN A 290 12.72 -9.02 40.45
N TYR A 291 12.04 -10.15 40.40
CA TYR A 291 11.77 -10.97 41.57
C TYR A 291 12.81 -12.08 41.66
N ARG A 292 13.55 -12.14 42.77
CA ARG A 292 14.46 -13.23 43.14
C ARG A 292 13.98 -13.83 44.45
N GLU A 293 14.38 -15.07 44.73
CA GLU A 293 13.90 -15.82 45.93
C GLU A 293 13.93 -15.03 47.23
N ALA A 294 14.93 -14.16 47.44
CA ALA A 294 15.12 -13.40 48.68
C ALA A 294 14.98 -11.87 48.50
N ASP A 295 15.10 -11.36 47.27
CA ASP A 295 15.22 -9.93 47.02
C ASP A 295 14.43 -9.49 45.81
N THR A 296 13.78 -8.33 45.89
CA THR A 296 13.20 -7.63 44.75
C THR A 296 14.11 -6.46 44.39
N THR A 297 14.55 -6.41 43.12
CA THR A 297 15.29 -5.27 42.59
C THR A 297 14.40 -4.50 41.62
N TYR A 298 14.65 -3.21 41.48
CA TYR A 298 13.97 -2.39 40.48
C TYR A 298 14.96 -1.73 39.50
N LEU A 299 14.48 -1.41 38.32
CA LEU A 299 15.19 -0.65 37.32
C LEU A 299 14.22 0.33 36.65
N ASP A 300 14.48 1.62 36.83
CA ASP A 300 13.78 2.69 36.13
C ASP A 300 14.68 3.23 35.02
N GLN A 301 14.11 3.39 33.83
CA GLN A 301 14.81 3.82 32.64
C GLN A 301 14.06 4.99 32.00
N PHE A 302 14.79 6.06 31.71
CA PHE A 302 14.33 7.17 30.90
C PHE A 302 15.24 7.33 29.70
N GLY A 303 14.72 7.01 28.52
CA GLY A 303 15.44 7.17 27.27
C GLY A 303 14.91 8.39 26.53
N HIS A 304 15.81 9.18 26.00
CA HIS A 304 15.49 10.28 25.09
C HIS A 304 16.52 10.36 23.97
N GLY A 305 16.08 10.77 22.80
CA GLY A 305 16.99 10.83 21.67
C GLY A 305 16.50 11.68 20.52
N ASN A 306 17.44 11.98 19.63
CA ASN A 306 17.21 12.68 18.38
C ASN A 306 17.56 11.79 17.23
N MET A 307 16.68 11.74 16.24
CA MET A 307 16.94 11.07 14.98
C MET A 307 16.91 12.08 13.85
N ASN A 308 17.98 12.12 13.09
CA ASN A 308 18.14 12.97 11.91
C ASN A 308 18.39 12.05 10.72
N GLY A 309 17.67 12.26 9.64
CA GLY A 309 17.82 11.43 8.45
C GLY A 309 17.69 12.24 7.17
N ARG A 310 18.57 11.95 6.22
CA ARG A 310 18.51 12.46 4.85
C ARG A 310 18.26 11.31 3.93
N ASN A 311 17.24 11.42 3.09
CA ASN A 311 16.83 10.35 2.20
C ASN A 311 16.61 10.89 0.80
N MET A 312 17.07 10.16 -0.18
CA MET A 312 16.81 10.40 -1.60
C MET A 312 16.14 9.16 -2.18
N PHE A 313 15.03 9.37 -2.85
CA PHE A 313 14.31 8.33 -3.58
C PHE A 313 14.24 8.74 -5.05
N ALA A 314 14.51 7.78 -5.93
CA ALA A 314 14.35 7.95 -7.37
C ALA A 314 13.70 6.71 -7.97
N ARG A 315 12.79 6.91 -8.92
CA ARG A 315 12.17 5.85 -9.68
C ARG A 315 12.00 6.29 -11.13
N THR A 316 12.34 5.41 -12.05
CA THR A 316 12.08 5.62 -13.48
C THR A 316 11.62 4.33 -14.12
N GLY A 317 10.75 4.45 -15.09
CA GLY A 317 10.26 3.29 -15.83
C GLY A 317 9.99 3.65 -17.28
N LEU A 318 10.13 2.64 -18.11
CA LEU A 318 9.93 2.69 -19.54
C LEU A 318 9.10 1.49 -19.96
N THR A 319 8.04 1.70 -20.73
CA THR A 319 7.31 0.63 -21.41
C THR A 319 7.30 0.91 -22.91
N TRP A 320 7.91 0.02 -23.65
CA TRP A 320 7.96 0.08 -25.10
C TRP A 320 6.92 -0.88 -25.69
N HIS A 321 5.94 -0.33 -26.40
CA HIS A 321 4.94 -1.07 -27.14
C HIS A 321 5.54 -1.45 -28.50
N VAL A 322 6.27 -2.59 -28.55
CA VAL A 322 6.99 -3.08 -29.73
C VAL A 322 6.01 -3.32 -30.87
N THR A 323 4.89 -3.97 -30.55
CA THR A 323 3.72 -4.15 -31.39
C THR A 323 2.46 -3.80 -30.59
N GLU A 324 1.27 -3.94 -31.17
CA GLU A 324 0.02 -3.81 -30.44
C GLU A 324 -0.18 -4.91 -29.37
N LYS A 325 0.55 -6.02 -29.52
CA LYS A 325 0.45 -7.20 -28.67
C LYS A 325 1.65 -7.42 -27.75
N ASP A 326 2.79 -6.83 -28.07
CA ASP A 326 4.06 -7.08 -27.39
C ASP A 326 4.55 -5.83 -26.68
N HIS A 327 4.76 -5.95 -25.39
CA HIS A 327 5.18 -4.85 -24.53
C HIS A 327 6.44 -5.26 -23.74
N LEU A 328 7.48 -4.45 -23.83
CA LEU A 328 8.70 -4.58 -23.05
C LEU A 328 8.72 -3.48 -21.98
N SER A 329 9.00 -3.83 -20.75
CA SER A 329 9.07 -2.87 -19.65
C SER A 329 10.40 -2.97 -18.90
N LEU A 330 10.90 -1.81 -18.51
CA LEU A 330 12.03 -1.63 -17.61
C LEU A 330 11.59 -0.71 -16.48
N ASP A 331 11.76 -1.13 -15.24
CA ASP A 331 11.49 -0.32 -14.05
C ASP A 331 12.74 -0.32 -13.16
N LEU A 332 13.20 0.86 -12.80
CA LEU A 332 14.32 1.07 -11.89
C LEU A 332 13.86 1.94 -10.74
N MET A 333 14.04 1.47 -9.52
CA MET A 333 13.78 2.20 -8.29
C MET A 333 15.04 2.19 -7.44
N GLY A 334 15.36 3.31 -6.83
CA GLY A 334 16.50 3.46 -5.93
C GLY A 334 16.15 4.34 -4.74
N MET A 335 16.76 4.01 -3.60
CA MET A 335 16.67 4.82 -2.39
C MET A 335 18.03 4.82 -1.70
N MET A 336 18.47 6.00 -1.30
CA MET A 336 19.67 6.19 -0.50
C MET A 336 19.29 6.97 0.75
N GLY A 337 19.82 6.55 1.90
CA GLY A 337 19.57 7.20 3.17
C GLY A 337 20.83 7.28 4.02
N SER A 338 20.89 8.30 4.85
CA SER A 338 21.95 8.46 5.86
C SER A 338 21.30 8.84 7.20
N PRO A 339 20.79 7.83 7.95
CA PRO A 339 20.26 8.06 9.28
C PRO A 339 21.38 8.37 10.27
N ARG A 340 21.11 9.29 11.19
CA ARG A 340 21.93 9.56 12.37
C ARG A 340 21.02 9.58 13.57
N ARG A 341 21.39 8.89 14.61
CA ARG A 341 20.65 8.84 15.87
C ARG A 341 21.57 9.06 17.03
N THR A 342 21.13 9.86 17.97
CA THR A 342 21.74 9.93 19.30
C THR A 342 20.65 9.59 20.30
N ASN A 343 20.89 8.62 21.14
CA ASN A 343 19.96 8.17 22.17
C ASN A 343 20.69 8.12 23.50
N VAL A 344 20.10 8.69 24.52
CA VAL A 344 20.61 8.68 25.88
C VAL A 344 19.60 7.92 26.74
N ILE A 345 20.05 6.96 27.51
CA ILE A 345 19.24 6.23 28.47
C ILE A 345 19.83 6.44 29.86
N ASP A 346 19.04 7.03 30.74
CA ASP A 346 19.32 7.17 32.16
C ASP A 346 18.66 6.00 32.90
N TYR A 347 19.44 5.32 33.71
CA TYR A 347 19.03 4.20 34.50
C TYR A 347 19.13 4.56 35.96
N THR A 348 18.13 4.20 36.75
CA THR A 348 18.15 4.23 38.21
C THR A 348 17.76 2.85 38.71
N GLY A 349 18.64 2.20 39.40
CA GLY A 349 18.44 0.83 39.91
C GLY A 349 18.75 0.67 41.37
N GLY A 350 18.15 -0.34 42.00
CA GLY A 350 18.32 -0.61 43.40
C GLY A 350 17.47 -1.78 43.93
N GLN A 351 17.27 -1.83 45.20
CA GLN A 351 16.48 -2.86 45.89
C GLN A 351 15.13 -2.30 46.36
N VAL A 352 14.13 -3.16 46.47
CA VAL A 352 12.85 -2.85 47.10
C VAL A 352 12.80 -3.55 48.45
N VAL A 353 12.94 -2.79 49.54
CA VAL A 353 12.95 -3.31 50.92
C VAL A 353 11.69 -2.83 51.65
N GLY A 354 10.86 -3.78 52.07
CA GLY A 354 9.60 -3.44 52.74
C GLY A 354 8.65 -2.58 51.92
N GLY A 355 8.67 -2.73 50.58
CA GLY A 355 7.86 -1.94 49.62
C GLY A 355 8.43 -0.55 49.32
N ILE A 356 9.63 -0.22 49.83
CA ILE A 356 10.30 1.07 49.59
C ILE A 356 11.49 0.85 48.66
N GLN A 357 11.59 1.65 47.61
CA GLN A 357 12.73 1.64 46.70
C GLN A 357 13.94 2.29 47.35
N GLN A 358 15.05 1.55 47.38
CA GLN A 358 16.36 2.01 47.86
C GLN A 358 17.30 2.08 46.67
N GLN A 359 17.67 3.29 46.25
CA GLN A 359 18.54 3.52 45.13
C GLN A 359 19.97 3.03 45.40
N GLY A 360 20.43 2.09 44.59
CA GLY A 360 21.76 1.54 44.65
C GLY A 360 22.74 2.16 43.67
N TYR A 361 22.29 2.50 42.46
CA TYR A 361 23.13 3.08 41.43
C TYR A 361 22.34 3.93 40.45
N THR A 362 23.06 4.82 39.75
CA THR A 362 22.61 5.45 38.52
C THR A 362 23.58 5.10 37.42
N ARG A 363 23.08 5.00 36.21
CA ARG A 363 23.88 4.75 34.99
C ARG A 363 23.35 5.59 33.87
N ASN A 364 24.27 6.10 33.05
CA ASN A 364 23.93 6.75 31.80
C ASN A 364 24.55 5.97 30.63
N ARG A 365 23.78 5.66 29.63
CA ARG A 365 24.25 5.09 28.35
C ARG A 365 23.91 6.03 27.22
N THR A 366 24.93 6.56 26.56
CA THR A 366 24.81 7.32 25.33
C THR A 366 25.13 6.44 24.12
N THR A 367 24.20 6.35 23.21
CA THR A 367 24.38 5.64 21.93
C THR A 367 24.35 6.64 20.80
N THR A 368 25.43 6.68 20.01
CA THR A 368 25.47 7.45 18.78
C THR A 368 25.52 6.47 17.60
N SER A 369 24.53 6.52 16.75
CA SER A 369 24.45 5.66 15.55
C SER A 369 24.53 6.51 14.30
N SER A 370 25.33 6.10 13.35
CA SER A 370 25.39 6.64 11.99
C SER A 370 25.39 5.50 10.98
N GLY A 371 24.86 5.75 9.79
CA GLY A 371 24.80 4.71 8.79
C GLY A 371 24.56 5.24 7.40
N GLN A 372 24.67 4.34 6.45
CA GLN A 372 24.29 4.53 5.06
C GLN A 372 23.40 3.38 4.62
N MET A 373 22.31 3.71 3.98
CA MET A 373 21.39 2.73 3.43
C MET A 373 21.30 2.91 1.92
N LEU A 374 21.39 1.81 1.21
CA LEU A 374 21.20 1.74 -0.24
C LEU A 374 20.21 0.64 -0.58
N MET A 375 19.11 1.00 -1.22
CA MET A 375 18.17 0.07 -1.82
C MET A 375 18.07 0.35 -3.31
N TYR A 376 18.03 -0.69 -4.13
CA TYR A 376 17.59 -0.56 -5.51
C TYR A 376 16.86 -1.82 -5.97
N ASN A 377 15.92 -1.60 -6.89
CA ASN A 377 15.19 -2.64 -7.58
C ASN A 377 15.26 -2.40 -9.09
N LEU A 378 15.71 -3.41 -9.82
CA LEU A 378 15.71 -3.47 -11.28
C LEU A 378 14.70 -4.54 -11.70
N SER A 379 13.73 -4.19 -12.52
CA SER A 379 12.72 -5.12 -13.02
C SER A 379 12.60 -5.02 -14.54
N LEU A 380 12.67 -6.16 -15.20
CA LEU A 380 12.47 -6.34 -16.63
C LEU A 380 11.17 -7.12 -16.82
N GLY A 381 10.31 -6.65 -17.73
CA GLY A 381 9.04 -7.30 -18.04
C GLY A 381 8.84 -7.49 -19.53
N TYR A 382 8.21 -8.59 -19.89
CA TYR A 382 7.70 -8.83 -21.24
C TYR A 382 6.26 -9.32 -21.14
N LYS A 383 5.34 -8.62 -21.80
CA LYS A 383 3.94 -9.00 -21.86
C LYS A 383 3.53 -9.23 -23.29
N HIS A 384 2.93 -10.38 -23.56
CA HIS A 384 2.28 -10.69 -24.82
C HIS A 384 0.76 -10.76 -24.64
N GLU A 385 0.01 -10.04 -25.46
CA GLU A 385 -1.44 -9.98 -25.44
C GLU A 385 -2.01 -10.56 -26.74
N TRP A 386 -2.56 -11.79 -26.68
CA TRP A 386 -3.33 -12.35 -27.81
C TRP A 386 -4.65 -11.58 -27.99
N SER A 387 -5.24 -11.18 -26.85
CA SER A 387 -6.41 -10.29 -26.78
C SER A 387 -6.38 -9.52 -25.46
N THR A 388 -7.32 -8.62 -25.23
CA THR A 388 -7.46 -7.88 -23.96
C THR A 388 -7.73 -8.79 -22.76
N THR A 389 -8.22 -10.00 -22.98
CA THR A 389 -8.59 -10.99 -21.96
C THR A 389 -7.73 -12.26 -21.97
N HIS A 390 -6.73 -12.33 -22.87
CA HIS A 390 -5.83 -13.45 -23.04
C HIS A 390 -4.39 -12.97 -23.19
N TRP A 391 -3.57 -13.17 -22.18
CA TRP A 391 -2.20 -12.66 -22.14
C TRP A 391 -1.25 -13.54 -21.31
N LEU A 392 0.03 -13.35 -21.54
CA LEU A 392 1.15 -13.89 -20.80
C LEU A 392 2.05 -12.71 -20.36
N ASP A 393 2.44 -12.70 -19.10
CA ASP A 393 3.34 -11.70 -18.53
C ASP A 393 4.52 -12.39 -17.85
N PHE A 394 5.71 -12.08 -18.31
CA PHE A 394 6.97 -12.52 -17.72
C PHE A 394 7.66 -11.33 -17.06
N THR A 395 8.12 -11.52 -15.82
CA THR A 395 8.91 -10.52 -15.10
C THR A 395 10.12 -11.17 -14.47
N ALA A 396 11.26 -10.53 -14.61
CA ALA A 396 12.47 -10.85 -13.86
C ALA A 396 12.93 -9.60 -13.11
N SER A 397 13.25 -9.73 -11.83
CA SER A 397 13.70 -8.60 -11.03
C SER A 397 14.88 -8.98 -10.13
N ARG A 398 15.73 -7.99 -9.87
CA ARG A 398 16.80 -8.04 -8.88
C ARG A 398 16.60 -6.89 -7.92
N HIS A 399 16.48 -7.25 -6.67
CA HIS A 399 16.44 -6.31 -5.57
C HIS A 399 17.71 -6.40 -4.74
N HIS A 400 18.18 -5.25 -4.27
CA HIS A 400 19.29 -5.15 -3.32
C HIS A 400 18.91 -4.22 -2.18
N TRP A 401 19.21 -4.66 -0.98
CA TRP A 401 19.15 -3.87 0.24
C TRP A 401 20.52 -3.93 0.92
N GLY A 402 21.10 -2.79 1.20
CA GLY A 402 22.33 -2.66 1.96
C GLY A 402 22.15 -1.61 3.06
N ASN A 403 22.68 -1.89 4.22
CA ASN A 403 22.68 -0.99 5.36
C ASN A 403 23.98 -1.13 6.13
N ASP A 404 24.83 -0.12 6.03
CA ASP A 404 26.03 0.00 6.84
C ASP A 404 25.69 0.83 8.08
N ASN A 405 26.10 0.39 9.25
CA ASN A 405 25.86 1.08 10.50
C ASN A 405 27.11 1.05 11.40
N ASP A 406 27.31 2.17 12.06
CA ASP A 406 28.33 2.36 13.08
C ASP A 406 27.64 2.89 14.33
N ASN A 407 27.72 2.12 15.44
CA ASN A 407 27.10 2.42 16.70
C ASN A 407 28.17 2.55 17.78
N ILE A 408 28.27 3.71 18.39
CA ILE A 408 29.16 3.97 19.51
C ILE A 408 28.33 4.01 20.79
N TYR A 409 28.70 3.18 21.75
CA TYR A 409 28.08 3.06 23.06
C TYR A 409 29.04 3.59 24.13
N LEU A 410 28.59 4.57 24.90
CA LEU A 410 29.32 5.11 26.02
C LEU A 410 28.52 4.88 27.30
N ASP A 411 29.05 4.15 28.22
CA ASP A 411 28.43 3.92 29.51
C ASP A 411 29.19 4.64 30.64
N SER A 412 28.44 5.21 31.57
CA SER A 412 28.96 5.80 32.83
C SER A 412 28.08 5.34 33.97
N THR A 413 28.66 4.67 34.96
CA THR A 413 27.95 4.16 36.13
C THR A 413 28.42 4.86 37.37
N TYR A 414 27.49 5.28 38.18
CA TYR A 414 27.72 5.90 39.49
C TYR A 414 27.05 5.03 40.57
N VAL A 415 27.80 4.62 41.56
CA VAL A 415 27.30 3.85 42.72
C VAL A 415 27.00 4.81 43.85
N ASN A 416 25.82 4.72 44.45
CA ASN A 416 25.47 5.44 45.65
C ASN A 416 26.12 4.74 46.80
N VAL A 417 27.22 5.32 47.33
CA VAL A 417 27.82 4.87 48.57
C VAL A 417 27.08 5.57 49.73
N PRO A 418 26.49 4.85 50.67
CA PRO A 418 25.94 5.46 51.89
C PRO A 418 27.09 6.04 52.74
N SER A 419 27.46 7.27 52.50
CA SER A 419 28.43 7.99 53.34
C SER A 419 27.97 9.42 53.48
N GLU A 420 28.29 10.07 54.59
CA GLU A 420 27.93 11.45 54.96
C GLU A 420 28.46 12.52 54.01
N SER A 421 29.21 12.14 52.98
CA SER A 421 29.63 13.01 51.87
C SER A 421 28.90 12.60 50.60
N SER A 422 28.03 13.47 50.12
CA SER A 422 27.28 13.37 48.82
C SER A 422 28.18 13.44 47.58
N GLN A 423 29.21 12.63 47.52
CA GLN A 423 30.06 12.50 46.32
C GLN A 423 29.63 11.25 45.53
N HIS A 424 29.02 11.48 44.35
CA HIS A 424 28.93 10.46 43.32
C HIS A 424 30.36 10.10 42.87
N VAL A 425 30.83 8.92 43.25
CA VAL A 425 32.11 8.42 42.78
C VAL A 425 31.85 7.71 41.46
N PRO A 426 32.42 8.15 40.30
CA PRO A 426 32.33 7.37 39.08
C PRO A 426 33.00 6.01 39.29
N SER A 427 32.23 4.94 39.20
CA SER A 427 32.77 3.60 39.44
C SER A 427 33.22 2.93 38.12
N TYR A 428 32.69 3.30 36.99
CA TYR A 428 33.01 2.67 35.72
C TYR A 428 32.59 3.49 34.50
N GLY A 429 33.47 3.57 33.52
CA GLY A 429 33.16 4.05 32.17
C GLY A 429 33.53 2.97 31.17
N SER A 430 32.67 2.64 30.21
CA SER A 430 32.99 1.73 29.12
C SER A 430 32.69 2.33 27.76
N TYR A 431 33.51 1.92 26.80
CA TYR A 431 33.36 2.26 25.39
C TYR A 431 33.14 0.97 24.60
N GLN A 432 32.20 1.00 23.69
CA GLN A 432 32.04 -0.05 22.67
C GLN A 432 31.69 0.63 21.34
N GLU A 433 32.28 0.15 20.26
CA GLU A 433 31.99 0.56 18.88
C GLU A 433 31.59 -0.68 18.10
N GLN A 434 30.37 -0.69 17.57
CA GLN A 434 29.83 -1.82 16.82
C GLN A 434 29.60 -1.41 15.37
N VAL A 435 30.33 -2.05 14.46
CA VAL A 435 30.26 -1.83 13.02
C VAL A 435 29.56 -3.00 12.35
N GLY A 436 28.51 -2.69 11.60
CA GLY A 436 27.72 -3.67 10.85
C GLY A 436 27.58 -3.30 9.38
N ALA A 437 27.51 -4.31 8.51
CA ALA A 437 27.33 -4.13 7.07
C ALA A 437 26.37 -5.21 6.54
N MET A 438 25.09 -4.96 6.58
CA MET A 438 24.07 -5.87 6.05
C MET A 438 23.95 -5.70 4.53
N SER A 439 23.96 -6.81 3.80
CA SER A 439 23.65 -6.86 2.37
C SER A 439 22.70 -8.00 2.07
N SER A 440 21.56 -7.69 1.48
CA SER A 440 20.56 -8.66 1.02
C SER A 440 20.31 -8.49 -0.48
N ILE A 441 20.28 -9.58 -1.21
CA ILE A 441 19.98 -9.62 -2.64
C ILE A 441 18.85 -10.62 -2.86
N ASP A 442 17.77 -10.16 -3.48
CA ASP A 442 16.67 -11.01 -3.94
C ASP A 442 16.63 -11.04 -5.47
N TYR A 443 16.54 -12.24 -6.02
CA TYR A 443 16.17 -12.47 -7.41
C TYR A 443 14.75 -13.02 -7.45
N GLU A 444 13.91 -12.43 -8.28
CA GLU A 444 12.55 -12.90 -8.49
C GLU A 444 12.29 -13.14 -9.97
N VAL A 445 11.69 -14.27 -10.29
CA VAL A 445 11.21 -14.61 -11.63
C VAL A 445 9.73 -14.97 -11.50
N GLN A 446 8.90 -14.35 -12.31
CA GLN A 446 7.46 -14.56 -12.31
C GLN A 446 6.95 -14.72 -13.73
N LEU A 447 6.06 -15.69 -13.93
CA LEU A 447 5.37 -15.94 -15.18
C LEU A 447 3.88 -16.08 -14.87
N ASP A 448 3.08 -15.17 -15.39
CA ASP A 448 1.62 -15.12 -15.22
C ASP A 448 0.93 -15.36 -16.55
N TYR A 449 0.01 -16.30 -16.59
CA TYR A 449 -0.88 -16.56 -17.70
C TYR A 449 -2.32 -16.26 -17.28
N GLU A 450 -3.05 -15.55 -18.12
CA GLU A 450 -4.48 -15.31 -17.93
C GLU A 450 -5.24 -15.52 -19.24
N ASN A 451 -6.35 -16.23 -19.15
CA ASN A 451 -7.28 -16.41 -20.26
C ASN A 451 -8.73 -16.39 -19.75
N ALA A 452 -9.48 -15.39 -20.13
CA ALA A 452 -10.93 -15.41 -19.99
C ALA A 452 -11.53 -16.05 -21.24
N PHE A 453 -11.98 -17.28 -21.11
CA PHE A 453 -12.59 -18.07 -22.21
C PHE A 453 -13.89 -17.43 -22.70
N ASN A 454 -14.59 -16.77 -21.82
CA ASN A 454 -15.79 -15.96 -22.05
C ASN A 454 -16.04 -15.04 -20.83
N ASP A 455 -17.12 -14.27 -20.84
CA ASP A 455 -17.47 -13.33 -19.78
C ASP A 455 -17.71 -13.99 -18.40
N ASN A 456 -17.93 -15.32 -18.38
CA ASN A 456 -18.28 -16.06 -17.18
C ASN A 456 -17.16 -16.99 -16.66
N HIS A 457 -16.07 -17.18 -17.42
CA HIS A 457 -15.05 -18.17 -17.05
C HIS A 457 -13.65 -17.65 -17.34
N LYS A 458 -12.80 -17.63 -16.32
CA LYS A 458 -11.42 -17.17 -16.41
C LYS A 458 -10.47 -18.14 -15.69
N LEU A 459 -9.37 -18.47 -16.36
CA LEU A 459 -8.24 -19.21 -15.80
C LEU A 459 -7.05 -18.24 -15.61
N GLN A 460 -6.44 -18.32 -14.46
CA GLN A 460 -5.14 -17.71 -14.17
C GLN A 460 -4.22 -18.82 -13.68
N ALA A 461 -3.00 -18.87 -14.19
CA ALA A 461 -1.98 -19.82 -13.74
C ALA A 461 -0.62 -19.15 -13.80
N GLY A 462 0.31 -19.58 -12.97
CA GLY A 462 1.63 -18.99 -13.04
C GLY A 462 2.65 -19.69 -12.17
N TYR A 463 3.88 -19.24 -12.35
CA TYR A 463 5.05 -19.62 -11.58
C TYR A 463 5.68 -18.39 -10.94
N ARG A 464 6.16 -18.52 -9.70
CA ARG A 464 6.98 -17.52 -9.04
C ARG A 464 8.13 -18.18 -8.29
N GLY A 465 9.35 -17.76 -8.61
CA GLY A 465 10.58 -18.13 -7.91
C GLY A 465 11.19 -16.92 -7.23
N THR A 466 11.53 -17.02 -5.95
CA THR A 466 12.24 -15.97 -5.19
C THR A 466 13.47 -16.59 -4.53
N PHE A 467 14.63 -15.96 -4.71
CA PHE A 467 15.92 -16.45 -4.24
C PHE A 467 16.61 -15.33 -3.47
N THR A 468 16.61 -15.43 -2.14
CA THR A 468 17.20 -14.44 -1.22
C THR A 468 18.60 -14.90 -0.80
N ARG A 469 19.54 -13.95 -0.79
CA ARG A 469 20.90 -14.12 -0.30
C ARG A 469 21.25 -12.93 0.57
N GLU A 470 21.43 -13.17 1.86
CA GLU A 470 21.72 -12.14 2.85
C GLU A 470 23.05 -12.47 3.56
N ASN A 471 23.84 -11.44 3.81
CA ASN A 471 25.06 -11.49 4.60
C ASN A 471 25.07 -10.27 5.53
N ASN A 472 25.24 -10.53 6.83
CA ASN A 472 25.14 -9.52 7.88
C ASN A 472 26.31 -9.69 8.87
N PRO A 473 27.53 -9.20 8.57
CA PRO A 473 28.64 -9.17 9.50
C PRO A 473 28.47 -8.03 10.52
N THR A 474 28.86 -8.31 11.75
CA THR A 474 28.92 -7.34 12.86
C THR A 474 30.20 -7.57 13.65
N THR A 475 31.00 -6.52 13.82
CA THR A 475 32.21 -6.52 14.62
C THR A 475 32.08 -5.48 15.73
N THR A 476 32.50 -5.83 16.92
CA THR A 476 32.48 -4.94 18.09
C THR A 476 33.90 -4.71 18.59
N TYR A 477 34.21 -3.45 18.88
CA TYR A 477 35.52 -3.02 19.41
C TYR A 477 35.37 -2.39 20.78
N GLY A 478 36.38 -2.58 21.65
CA GLY A 478 36.42 -2.03 23.01
C GLY A 478 37.08 -0.66 23.10
N ALA A 479 37.69 -0.17 22.04
CA ALA A 479 38.36 1.11 21.99
C ALA A 479 38.05 1.87 20.67
N PRO A 480 38.19 3.21 20.62
CA PRO A 480 38.01 4.01 19.43
C PRO A 480 38.89 3.62 18.25
N ASN A 481 38.46 3.99 17.03
CA ASN A 481 39.18 3.70 15.79
C ASN A 481 39.37 2.22 15.48
N HIS A 482 38.38 1.40 15.78
CA HIS A 482 38.33 -0.03 15.54
C HIS A 482 39.50 -0.79 16.22
N GLN A 483 39.86 -0.38 17.46
CA GLN A 483 40.87 -1.07 18.27
C GLN A 483 40.20 -1.99 19.28
N ASP A 484 40.95 -3.00 19.75
CA ASP A 484 40.50 -3.97 20.75
C ASP A 484 39.21 -4.72 20.32
N GLU A 485 39.29 -5.47 19.21
CA GLU A 485 38.18 -6.31 18.75
C GLU A 485 37.73 -7.26 19.86
N ILE A 486 36.44 -7.24 20.17
CA ILE A 486 35.84 -8.14 21.16
C ILE A 486 35.31 -9.37 20.42
N ALA A 487 36.12 -10.43 20.35
CA ALA A 487 35.81 -11.63 19.58
C ALA A 487 34.48 -12.28 19.99
N SER A 488 34.15 -12.30 21.28
CA SER A 488 32.88 -12.85 21.78
C SER A 488 31.65 -12.08 21.31
N LEU A 489 31.80 -10.87 20.76
CA LEU A 489 30.75 -10.03 20.19
C LEU A 489 30.88 -9.93 18.65
N TYR A 490 31.70 -10.76 18.05
CA TYR A 490 31.73 -10.90 16.60
C TYR A 490 30.60 -11.82 16.14
N ASN A 491 29.89 -11.42 15.08
CA ASN A 491 28.94 -12.28 14.40
C ASN A 491 28.94 -11.98 12.91
N ARG A 492 28.88 -13.01 12.08
CA ARG A 492 28.49 -12.88 10.68
C ARG A 492 27.36 -13.88 10.40
N PHE A 493 26.19 -13.35 10.14
CA PHE A 493 24.99 -14.14 9.84
C PHE A 493 24.75 -14.19 8.35
N VAL A 494 24.64 -15.39 7.79
CA VAL A 494 24.31 -15.64 6.38
C VAL A 494 22.99 -16.37 6.30
N TYR A 495 22.06 -15.77 5.57
CA TYR A 495 20.71 -16.31 5.36
C TYR A 495 20.47 -16.52 3.87
N ASN A 496 20.13 -17.75 3.47
CA ASN A 496 19.75 -18.09 2.11
C ASN A 496 18.37 -18.70 2.09
N ARG A 497 17.50 -18.19 1.21
CA ARG A 497 16.13 -18.67 1.05
C ARG A 497 15.83 -18.89 -0.42
N ASP A 498 15.31 -20.07 -0.75
CA ASP A 498 14.78 -20.42 -2.06
C ASP A 498 13.29 -20.76 -1.90
N LEU A 499 12.42 -20.01 -2.55
CA LEU A 499 10.98 -20.20 -2.57
C LEU A 499 10.52 -20.36 -4.02
N GLN A 500 9.91 -21.50 -4.34
CA GLN A 500 9.36 -21.74 -5.66
C GLN A 500 7.89 -22.09 -5.54
N ALA A 501 7.05 -21.47 -6.34
CA ALA A 501 5.61 -21.58 -6.28
C ALA A 501 5.00 -21.78 -7.65
N LEU A 502 4.05 -22.70 -7.73
CA LEU A 502 3.13 -22.87 -8.85
C LEU A 502 1.72 -22.60 -8.36
N TYR A 503 0.92 -21.88 -9.13
CA TYR A 503 -0.46 -21.63 -8.78
C TYR A 503 -1.38 -21.67 -9.97
N ALA A 504 -2.64 -22.01 -9.69
CA ALA A 504 -3.74 -21.89 -10.63
C ALA A 504 -4.99 -21.39 -9.89
N THR A 505 -5.73 -20.50 -10.53
CA THR A 505 -7.00 -19.98 -10.06
C THR A 505 -8.01 -20.03 -11.19
N TYR A 506 -9.14 -20.63 -10.92
CA TYR A 506 -10.28 -20.64 -11.83
C TYR A 506 -11.44 -19.88 -11.23
N SER A 507 -11.96 -18.92 -11.96
CA SER A 507 -13.06 -18.06 -11.51
C SER A 507 -14.14 -17.98 -12.57
N GLY A 508 -15.38 -17.78 -12.10
CA GLY A 508 -16.50 -17.70 -13.01
C GLY A 508 -17.80 -17.26 -12.33
N LYS A 509 -18.86 -17.24 -13.15
CA LYS A 509 -20.23 -17.03 -12.70
C LYS A 509 -21.05 -18.28 -13.02
N LEU A 510 -21.65 -18.85 -11.98
CA LEU A 510 -22.73 -19.84 -12.12
C LEU A 510 -24.03 -19.04 -11.94
N TRP A 511 -24.90 -19.08 -12.92
CA TRP A 511 -26.09 -18.23 -12.99
C TRP A 511 -25.75 -16.72 -13.00
N LYS A 512 -26.73 -15.87 -13.13
CA LYS A 512 -26.48 -14.41 -13.23
C LYS A 512 -25.87 -13.80 -11.97
N ASN A 513 -26.10 -14.39 -10.80
CA ASN A 513 -25.85 -13.76 -9.52
C ASN A 513 -24.83 -14.47 -8.63
N PHE A 514 -24.36 -15.66 -9.01
CA PHE A 514 -23.42 -16.44 -8.20
C PHE A 514 -22.02 -16.43 -8.84
N GLY A 515 -21.08 -15.75 -8.19
CA GLY A 515 -19.67 -15.74 -8.55
C GLY A 515 -18.88 -16.73 -7.72
N TYR A 516 -17.87 -17.35 -8.30
CA TYR A 516 -16.94 -18.22 -7.58
C TYR A 516 -15.51 -18.04 -8.08
N GLN A 517 -14.57 -18.25 -7.17
CA GLN A 517 -13.14 -18.35 -7.49
C GLN A 517 -12.53 -19.44 -6.61
N VAL A 518 -11.88 -20.40 -7.23
CA VAL A 518 -11.16 -21.49 -6.57
C VAL A 518 -9.72 -21.43 -7.03
N GLY A 519 -8.80 -21.48 -6.09
CA GLY A 519 -7.38 -21.43 -6.36
C GLY A 519 -6.61 -22.46 -5.54
N LEU A 520 -5.53 -22.94 -6.11
CA LEU A 520 -4.54 -23.78 -5.43
C LEU A 520 -3.15 -23.28 -5.75
N ARG A 521 -2.32 -23.17 -4.72
CA ARG A 521 -0.90 -22.83 -4.82
C ARG A 521 -0.09 -23.88 -4.08
N GLY A 522 0.94 -24.41 -4.73
CA GLY A 522 1.95 -25.26 -4.11
C GLY A 522 3.25 -24.51 -3.99
N GLU A 523 3.87 -24.52 -2.80
CA GLU A 523 5.15 -23.88 -2.55
C GLU A 523 6.18 -24.88 -2.05
N TYR A 524 7.37 -24.85 -2.67
CA TYR A 524 8.59 -25.47 -2.17
C TYR A 524 9.45 -24.38 -1.52
N TYR A 525 9.76 -24.56 -0.24
CA TYR A 525 10.49 -23.61 0.58
C TYR A 525 11.74 -24.27 1.17
N LYS A 526 12.88 -23.64 0.97
CA LYS A 526 14.18 -24.06 1.52
C LYS A 526 14.89 -22.87 2.10
N VAL A 527 15.33 -22.99 3.35
CA VAL A 527 16.14 -22.00 4.06
C VAL A 527 17.42 -22.67 4.56
N SER A 528 18.51 -21.93 4.57
CA SER A 528 19.72 -22.25 5.30
C SER A 528 20.27 -21.03 6.00
N THR A 529 20.63 -21.21 7.26
CA THR A 529 21.25 -20.19 8.10
C THR A 529 22.64 -20.66 8.51
N ASN A 530 23.61 -19.75 8.48
CA ASN A 530 24.97 -19.99 8.97
C ASN A 530 25.38 -18.80 9.81
N SER A 531 25.67 -19.01 11.08
CA SER A 531 26.27 -18.03 11.97
C SER A 531 27.77 -18.31 12.10
N TYR A 532 28.56 -17.27 12.20
CA TYR A 532 30.01 -17.36 12.37
C TYR A 532 30.40 -16.55 13.59
N SER A 533 31.19 -17.14 14.45
CA SER A 533 31.81 -16.51 15.63
C SER A 533 33.33 -16.46 15.51
N LYS A 534 34.01 -15.86 16.47
CA LYS A 534 35.46 -15.86 16.61
C LYS A 534 35.83 -16.19 18.06
N ASP A 535 36.88 -16.97 18.25
CA ASP A 535 37.43 -17.25 19.58
C ASP A 535 38.39 -16.16 20.06
N VAL A 536 39.13 -15.56 19.14
CA VAL A 536 40.13 -14.52 19.42
C VAL A 536 40.00 -13.37 18.43
N ALA A 537 40.38 -12.18 18.86
CA ALA A 537 40.41 -10.98 18.02
C ALA A 537 41.30 -11.21 16.79
N GLY A 538 40.75 -10.81 15.61
CA GLY A 538 41.43 -11.07 14.34
C GLY A 538 41.53 -12.53 13.91
N GLY A 539 40.94 -13.46 14.65
CA GLY A 539 40.99 -14.90 14.39
C GLY A 539 40.09 -15.34 13.22
N GLU A 540 40.24 -16.63 12.86
CA GLU A 540 39.38 -17.25 11.85
C GLU A 540 37.93 -17.36 12.31
N GLU A 541 37.01 -17.33 11.34
CA GLU A 541 35.57 -17.52 11.62
C GLU A 541 35.26 -18.99 11.86
N ILE A 542 34.47 -19.23 12.91
CA ILE A 542 34.02 -20.57 13.28
C ILE A 542 32.54 -20.68 12.86
N PRO A 543 32.22 -21.54 11.90
CA PRO A 543 30.85 -21.68 11.42
C PRO A 543 29.98 -22.50 12.37
N HIS A 544 28.74 -22.05 12.55
CA HIS A 544 27.67 -22.76 13.22
C HIS A 544 26.49 -22.95 12.26
N PHE A 545 26.20 -24.20 11.91
CA PHE A 545 25.18 -24.54 10.91
C PHE A 545 23.94 -25.09 11.60
N GLU A 546 22.80 -24.53 11.26
CA GLU A 546 21.50 -25.04 11.65
C GLU A 546 20.75 -25.54 10.39
N PRO A 547 20.71 -26.87 10.15
CA PRO A 547 20.05 -27.42 8.97
C PRO A 547 18.53 -27.42 9.16
N LEU A 548 17.85 -26.54 8.42
CA LEU A 548 16.40 -26.55 8.29
C LEU A 548 15.98 -27.47 7.13
N LYS A 549 14.96 -28.30 7.35
CA LYS A 549 14.46 -29.22 6.32
C LYS A 549 13.63 -28.46 5.29
N PRO A 550 13.83 -28.72 3.99
CA PRO A 550 12.93 -28.17 2.98
C PRO A 550 11.49 -28.63 3.18
N GLU A 551 10.53 -27.77 2.91
CA GLU A 551 9.11 -28.01 3.07
C GLU A 551 8.36 -27.85 1.74
N PHE A 552 7.34 -28.67 1.53
CA PHE A 552 6.36 -28.46 0.47
C PHE A 552 4.98 -28.30 1.09
N GLN A 553 4.28 -27.23 0.74
CA GLN A 553 2.96 -26.91 1.30
C GLN A 553 1.97 -26.51 0.21
N LEU A 554 0.69 -26.87 0.44
CA LEU A 554 -0.43 -26.47 -0.39
C LEU A 554 -1.25 -25.39 0.30
N PHE A 555 -1.63 -24.37 -0.48
CA PHE A 555 -2.41 -23.23 -0.05
C PHE A 555 -3.68 -23.10 -0.90
N PRO A 556 -4.77 -23.76 -0.50
CA PRO A 556 -6.06 -23.61 -1.16
C PRO A 556 -6.70 -22.25 -0.83
N SER A 557 -7.47 -21.73 -1.77
CA SER A 557 -8.31 -20.55 -1.61
C SER A 557 -9.66 -20.72 -2.30
N VAL A 558 -10.73 -20.32 -1.64
CA VAL A 558 -12.09 -20.38 -2.17
C VAL A 558 -12.79 -19.07 -1.87
N PHE A 559 -13.39 -18.47 -2.89
CA PHE A 559 -14.20 -17.27 -2.78
C PHE A 559 -15.52 -17.52 -3.46
N LEU A 560 -16.59 -17.28 -2.76
CA LEU A 560 -17.95 -17.39 -3.26
C LEU A 560 -18.64 -16.06 -3.06
N SER A 561 -19.33 -15.57 -4.07
CA SER A 561 -20.13 -14.35 -3.99
C SER A 561 -21.54 -14.58 -4.52
N TYR A 562 -22.50 -13.96 -3.91
CA TYR A 562 -23.89 -13.98 -4.34
C TYR A 562 -24.46 -12.56 -4.35
N GLN A 563 -24.81 -12.09 -5.53
CA GLN A 563 -25.44 -10.79 -5.71
C GLN A 563 -26.96 -10.90 -5.45
N LEU A 564 -27.40 -10.16 -4.46
CA LEU A 564 -28.80 -9.99 -4.11
C LEU A 564 -29.37 -8.73 -4.82
N PRO A 565 -30.72 -8.60 -4.93
CA PRO A 565 -31.33 -7.39 -5.46
C PRO A 565 -30.91 -6.12 -4.70
N ASN A 566 -31.02 -4.96 -5.37
CA ASN A 566 -30.75 -3.64 -4.82
C ASN A 566 -29.29 -3.47 -4.30
N ASP A 567 -28.29 -3.90 -5.08
CA ASP A 567 -26.85 -3.73 -4.80
C ASP A 567 -26.41 -4.28 -3.44
N ASN A 568 -26.94 -5.43 -3.07
CA ASN A 568 -26.47 -6.22 -1.93
C ASN A 568 -25.62 -7.38 -2.43
N GLU A 569 -24.56 -7.72 -1.70
CA GLU A 569 -23.67 -8.84 -2.01
C GLU A 569 -23.32 -9.60 -0.73
N LEU A 570 -23.37 -10.91 -0.82
CA LEU A 570 -22.85 -11.84 0.20
C LEU A 570 -21.60 -12.52 -0.34
N GLN A 571 -20.57 -12.65 0.50
CA GLN A 571 -19.34 -13.33 0.15
C GLN A 571 -18.95 -14.30 1.27
N VAL A 572 -18.44 -15.47 0.87
CA VAL A 572 -17.82 -16.44 1.78
C VAL A 572 -16.44 -16.76 1.25
N ASN A 573 -15.43 -16.61 2.09
CA ASN A 573 -14.04 -16.79 1.70
C ASN A 573 -13.35 -17.75 2.66
N TYR A 574 -12.51 -18.61 2.10
CA TYR A 574 -11.57 -19.45 2.84
C TYR A 574 -10.19 -19.35 2.23
N THR A 575 -9.17 -19.19 3.06
CA THR A 575 -7.77 -19.22 2.64
C THR A 575 -6.89 -19.88 3.70
N LYS A 576 -5.90 -20.66 3.27
CA LYS A 576 -4.78 -21.11 4.10
C LYS A 576 -3.59 -20.17 3.88
N ARG A 577 -2.93 -19.76 4.98
CA ARG A 577 -1.84 -18.78 4.98
C ARG A 577 -0.62 -19.31 5.71
N VAL A 578 0.53 -18.65 5.50
CA VAL A 578 1.78 -18.93 6.18
C VAL A 578 2.49 -17.64 6.58
N ARG A 579 3.15 -17.61 7.74
CA ARG A 579 4.17 -16.64 8.11
C ARG A 579 5.46 -17.39 8.37
N ARG A 580 6.52 -17.01 7.67
CA ARG A 580 7.85 -17.60 7.83
C ARG A 580 8.72 -16.70 8.68
N PRO A 581 9.60 -17.28 9.52
CA PRO A 581 10.58 -16.47 10.23
C PRO A 581 11.52 -15.80 9.23
N TRP A 582 11.84 -14.54 9.48
CA TRP A 582 12.79 -13.79 8.68
C TRP A 582 14.21 -13.84 9.28
N GLY A 583 15.24 -13.41 8.53
CA GLY A 583 16.64 -13.57 8.91
C GLY A 583 16.97 -13.11 10.31
N GLY A 584 16.55 -11.92 10.72
CA GLY A 584 16.83 -11.41 12.06
C GLY A 584 16.16 -12.20 13.20
N GLN A 585 14.98 -12.82 12.96
CA GLN A 585 14.38 -13.72 13.94
C GLN A 585 15.15 -15.03 14.09
N LEU A 586 15.92 -15.41 13.08
CA LEU A 586 16.75 -16.64 13.09
C LEU A 586 18.21 -16.36 13.53
N ASN A 587 18.62 -15.10 13.62
CA ASN A 587 19.98 -14.72 14.03
C ASN A 587 20.10 -14.74 15.54
N SER A 588 20.82 -15.71 16.08
CA SER A 588 21.03 -15.88 17.54
C SER A 588 21.98 -14.84 18.17
N PHE A 589 22.51 -13.90 17.39
CA PHE A 589 23.39 -12.86 17.90
C PHE A 589 22.67 -11.90 18.86
N HIS A 590 23.35 -11.58 19.97
CA HIS A 590 22.81 -10.72 21.02
C HIS A 590 22.86 -9.24 20.63
N ASN A 591 21.72 -8.59 20.58
CA ASN A 591 21.63 -7.14 20.44
C ASN A 591 21.93 -6.48 21.81
N ILE A 592 23.05 -5.77 21.88
CA ILE A 592 23.57 -5.11 23.09
C ILE A 592 23.24 -3.61 23.16
N SER A 593 22.36 -3.10 22.33
CA SER A 593 21.98 -1.67 22.34
C SER A 593 21.46 -1.18 23.69
N ASP A 594 20.78 -2.03 24.42
CA ASP A 594 20.45 -1.88 25.84
C ASP A 594 21.05 -3.07 26.61
N SER A 595 22.09 -2.81 27.40
CA SER A 595 22.78 -3.86 28.14
C SER A 595 22.00 -4.48 29.32
N THR A 596 20.82 -3.94 29.62
CA THR A 596 19.89 -4.47 30.63
C THR A 596 18.72 -5.22 29.99
N ASN A 597 18.56 -5.11 28.65
CA ASN A 597 17.51 -5.76 27.86
C ASN A 597 18.12 -6.31 26.57
N ILE A 598 18.67 -7.51 26.62
CA ILE A 598 19.29 -8.17 25.48
C ILE A 598 18.23 -8.90 24.65
N SER A 599 18.25 -8.73 23.36
CA SER A 599 17.40 -9.48 22.45
C SER A 599 18.21 -10.27 21.43
N PHE A 600 17.72 -11.45 21.04
CA PHE A 600 18.34 -12.32 20.06
C PHE A 600 17.28 -13.15 19.34
N GLY A 601 17.63 -13.67 18.16
CA GLY A 601 16.77 -14.56 17.40
C GLY A 601 16.93 -16.03 17.78
N ASN A 602 15.99 -16.84 17.29
CA ASN A 602 15.98 -18.29 17.51
C ASN A 602 16.07 -19.02 16.16
N PRO A 603 17.21 -19.69 15.85
CA PRO A 603 17.38 -20.40 14.58
C PRO A 603 16.45 -21.60 14.38
N LEU A 604 15.80 -22.08 15.45
CA LEU A 604 14.88 -23.22 15.43
C LEU A 604 13.43 -22.84 15.13
N LEU A 605 13.13 -21.58 14.87
CA LEU A 605 11.77 -21.14 14.53
C LEU A 605 11.23 -21.83 13.29
N ARG A 606 9.98 -22.24 13.40
CA ARG A 606 9.20 -22.87 12.33
C ARG A 606 8.18 -21.87 11.76
N PRO A 607 7.75 -22.09 10.49
CA PRO A 607 6.65 -21.30 9.93
C PRO A 607 5.33 -21.50 10.70
N GLU A 608 4.58 -20.40 10.85
CA GLU A 608 3.20 -20.42 11.34
C GLU A 608 2.24 -20.69 10.19
N TYR A 609 1.19 -21.48 10.44
CA TYR A 609 0.14 -21.72 9.46
C TYR A 609 -1.21 -21.28 10.00
N SER A 610 -1.97 -20.53 9.20
CA SER A 610 -3.31 -20.10 9.60
C SER A 610 -4.38 -20.48 8.58
N ASN A 611 -5.57 -20.81 9.10
CA ASN A 611 -6.78 -21.00 8.34
C ASN A 611 -7.71 -19.84 8.64
N ALA A 612 -8.15 -19.13 7.59
CA ALA A 612 -9.02 -17.96 7.71
C ALA A 612 -10.33 -18.19 6.95
N PHE A 613 -11.44 -18.01 7.67
CA PHE A 613 -12.80 -18.01 7.13
C PHE A 613 -13.37 -16.60 7.28
N GLU A 614 -13.99 -16.08 6.24
CA GLU A 614 -14.69 -14.81 6.29
C GLU A 614 -16.06 -14.91 5.63
N PHE A 615 -17.04 -14.28 6.27
CA PHE A 615 -18.35 -14.00 5.72
C PHE A 615 -18.51 -12.47 5.61
N ASN A 616 -18.76 -11.99 4.41
CA ASN A 616 -18.90 -10.57 4.14
C ASN A 616 -20.29 -10.26 3.61
N TYR A 617 -20.90 -9.22 4.12
CA TYR A 617 -22.07 -8.58 3.57
C TYR A 617 -21.72 -7.17 3.11
N LEU A 618 -22.02 -6.88 1.85
CA LEU A 618 -21.83 -5.57 1.25
C LEU A 618 -23.17 -4.99 0.79
N LYS A 619 -23.40 -3.74 1.12
CA LYS A 619 -24.54 -2.95 0.63
C LYS A 619 -24.03 -1.63 0.08
N SER A 620 -24.38 -1.34 -1.17
CA SER A 620 -24.13 -0.04 -1.79
C SER A 620 -25.42 0.71 -2.04
N TRP A 621 -25.37 2.01 -1.80
CA TRP A 621 -26.39 2.98 -2.19
C TRP A 621 -25.69 4.07 -3.01
N GLU A 622 -26.43 4.96 -3.60
CA GLU A 622 -25.87 6.04 -4.41
C GLU A 622 -24.77 6.85 -3.68
N ASN A 623 -25.01 7.19 -2.42
CA ASN A 623 -24.12 8.03 -1.60
C ASN A 623 -23.58 7.33 -0.35
N HIS A 624 -23.88 6.05 -0.16
CA HIS A 624 -23.53 5.30 1.03
C HIS A 624 -23.07 3.90 0.70
N MET A 625 -22.20 3.36 1.52
CA MET A 625 -21.76 1.96 1.46
C MET A 625 -21.60 1.43 2.87
N LEU A 626 -22.03 0.20 3.07
CA LEU A 626 -21.84 -0.57 4.31
C LEU A 626 -21.20 -1.92 3.96
N SER A 627 -20.10 -2.25 4.61
CA SER A 627 -19.50 -3.59 4.60
C SER A 627 -19.47 -4.12 6.02
N VAL A 628 -19.96 -5.32 6.21
CA VAL A 628 -19.87 -6.07 7.48
C VAL A 628 -19.15 -7.37 7.19
N SER A 629 -18.04 -7.60 7.86
CA SER A 629 -17.20 -8.80 7.69
C SER A 629 -17.09 -9.54 9.02
N ALA A 630 -17.64 -10.73 9.11
CA ALA A 630 -17.39 -11.63 10.23
C ALA A 630 -16.23 -12.57 9.85
N TYR A 631 -15.27 -12.76 10.74
CA TYR A 631 -14.12 -13.59 10.47
C TYR A 631 -13.79 -14.55 11.62
N TYR A 632 -13.24 -15.68 11.25
CA TYR A 632 -12.74 -16.70 12.18
C TYR A 632 -11.39 -17.19 11.66
N ARG A 633 -10.34 -17.10 12.48
CA ARG A 633 -8.98 -17.48 12.12
C ARG A 633 -8.35 -18.29 13.23
N THR A 634 -7.76 -19.43 12.87
CA THR A 634 -6.89 -20.22 13.73
C THR A 634 -5.47 -20.15 13.20
N THR A 635 -4.49 -20.08 14.07
CA THR A 635 -3.07 -20.09 13.71
C THR A 635 -2.36 -21.12 14.58
N ASP A 636 -1.63 -22.02 13.93
CA ASP A 636 -0.80 -23.05 14.55
C ASP A 636 0.67 -22.60 14.54
N ASP A 637 1.47 -23.06 15.51
CA ASP A 637 2.89 -22.75 15.67
C ASP A 637 3.20 -21.24 15.70
N ILE A 638 2.34 -20.45 16.35
CA ILE A 638 2.48 -18.97 16.35
C ILE A 638 3.79 -18.52 16.98
N MET A 639 4.54 -17.68 16.26
CA MET A 639 5.78 -17.08 16.75
C MET A 639 5.47 -15.89 17.66
N GLN A 640 5.86 -15.99 18.93
CA GLN A 640 5.69 -14.93 19.91
C GLN A 640 7.02 -14.57 20.56
N ARG A 641 7.16 -13.28 20.89
CA ARG A 641 8.31 -12.80 21.65
C ARG A 641 8.08 -13.11 23.12
N ILE A 642 9.02 -13.81 23.72
CA ILE A 642 9.06 -14.13 25.14
C ILE A 642 10.25 -13.42 25.80
N SER A 643 10.10 -13.10 27.09
CA SER A 643 11.13 -12.45 27.90
C SER A 643 11.31 -13.20 29.20
N TYR A 644 12.55 -13.23 29.68
CA TYR A 644 12.94 -13.87 30.95
C TYR A 644 14.12 -13.13 31.59
N MET A 645 14.34 -13.37 32.86
CA MET A 645 15.46 -12.80 33.65
C MET A 645 16.58 -13.81 33.84
N GLU A 646 17.81 -13.39 33.57
CA GLU A 646 19.02 -14.12 33.92
C GLU A 646 20.09 -13.14 34.39
N ASP A 647 20.66 -13.34 35.57
CA ASP A 647 21.68 -12.48 36.20
C ASP A 647 21.33 -10.97 36.24
N GLY A 648 20.05 -10.62 36.36
CA GLY A 648 19.57 -9.24 36.44
C GLY A 648 19.43 -8.56 35.06
N ILE A 649 19.69 -9.29 34.00
CA ILE A 649 19.49 -8.86 32.59
C ILE A 649 18.22 -9.50 32.09
N MET A 650 17.40 -8.73 31.39
CA MET A 650 16.24 -9.26 30.68
C MET A 650 16.65 -9.73 29.28
N TYR A 651 16.43 -10.98 29.00
CA TYR A 651 16.61 -11.58 27.69
C TYR A 651 15.24 -11.68 26.98
N SER A 652 15.24 -11.44 25.71
CA SER A 652 14.04 -11.58 24.88
C SER A 652 14.36 -12.31 23.57
N THR A 653 13.59 -13.33 23.26
CA THR A 653 13.71 -14.10 22.03
C THR A 653 12.33 -14.40 21.44
N SER A 654 12.27 -14.99 20.25
CA SER A 654 11.03 -15.47 19.65
C SER A 654 10.94 -16.98 19.75
N GLU A 655 9.73 -17.48 20.06
CA GLU A 655 9.43 -18.90 20.15
C GLU A 655 8.13 -19.24 19.42
N ASN A 656 8.04 -20.48 18.90
CA ASN A 656 6.78 -21.03 18.45
C ASN A 656 5.97 -21.48 19.67
N VAL A 657 4.95 -20.69 19.98
CA VAL A 657 3.95 -21.11 20.98
C VAL A 657 2.84 -21.91 20.31
N THR A 658 1.94 -22.50 21.07
CA THR A 658 1.04 -23.51 20.56
C THR A 658 0.06 -23.01 19.47
N GLN A 659 -1.02 -22.35 19.87
CA GLN A 659 -2.08 -21.93 18.95
C GLN A 659 -2.67 -20.59 19.35
N SER A 660 -3.24 -19.90 18.35
CA SER A 660 -4.09 -18.75 18.63
C SER A 660 -5.40 -18.83 17.83
N LEU A 661 -6.41 -18.20 18.40
CA LEU A 661 -7.72 -18.00 17.82
C LEU A 661 -8.04 -16.53 17.77
N SER A 662 -8.44 -16.04 16.61
CA SER A 662 -8.99 -14.70 16.43
C SER A 662 -10.35 -14.78 15.75
N SER A 663 -11.39 -14.27 16.37
CA SER A 663 -12.72 -14.18 15.76
C SER A 663 -13.32 -12.81 16.01
N GLY A 664 -13.95 -12.23 15.00
CA GLY A 664 -14.42 -10.86 15.13
C GLY A 664 -15.36 -10.41 14.03
N VAL A 665 -15.79 -9.16 14.17
CA VAL A 665 -16.62 -8.47 13.19
C VAL A 665 -16.02 -7.11 12.87
N GLU A 666 -15.81 -6.86 11.60
CA GLU A 666 -15.38 -5.57 11.06
C GLU A 666 -16.56 -4.91 10.36
N ILE A 667 -16.84 -3.65 10.69
CA ILE A 667 -17.87 -2.82 10.08
C ILE A 667 -17.19 -1.63 9.42
N VAL A 668 -17.38 -1.47 8.11
CA VAL A 668 -16.91 -0.32 7.35
C VAL A 668 -18.10 0.41 6.75
N GLY A 669 -18.32 1.63 7.18
CA GLY A 669 -19.31 2.55 6.64
C GLY A 669 -18.64 3.66 5.85
N LYS A 670 -19.10 3.90 4.63
CA LYS A 670 -18.72 5.07 3.85
C LYS A 670 -19.97 5.82 3.46
N ASN A 671 -19.99 7.09 3.81
CA ASN A 671 -21.20 7.90 3.70
C ASN A 671 -20.85 9.27 3.10
N ARG A 672 -21.59 9.71 2.09
CA ARG A 672 -21.54 11.07 1.59
C ARG A 672 -22.79 11.82 2.02
N PHE A 673 -22.62 12.82 2.87
CA PHE A 673 -23.69 13.66 3.35
C PHE A 673 -23.71 15.01 2.63
N PHE A 674 -24.88 15.48 2.24
CA PHE A 674 -25.11 16.79 1.62
C PHE A 674 -24.24 17.04 0.37
N GLY A 675 -23.76 15.98 -0.29
CA GLY A 675 -22.86 16.05 -1.44
C GLY A 675 -21.47 16.65 -1.16
N LYS A 676 -21.13 16.93 0.11
CA LYS A 676 -19.89 17.67 0.50
C LYS A 676 -19.09 17.02 1.60
N LEU A 677 -19.71 16.23 2.46
CA LEU A 677 -19.05 15.56 3.60
C LEU A 677 -18.93 14.07 3.30
N ASP A 678 -17.74 13.61 3.03
CA ASP A 678 -17.40 12.19 2.95
C ASP A 678 -16.93 11.72 4.33
N LEU A 679 -17.63 10.75 4.92
CA LEU A 679 -17.32 10.14 6.20
C LEU A 679 -17.05 8.65 6.01
N THR A 680 -15.85 8.21 6.34
CA THR A 680 -15.48 6.79 6.42
C THR A 680 -15.32 6.41 7.89
N THR A 681 -16.04 5.38 8.32
CA THR A 681 -15.97 4.84 9.67
C THR A 681 -15.61 3.36 9.58
N THR A 682 -14.62 2.94 10.33
CA THR A 682 -14.24 1.54 10.49
C THR A 682 -14.29 1.19 11.96
N ILE A 683 -14.97 0.11 12.29
CA ILE A 683 -15.03 -0.47 13.63
C ILE A 683 -14.65 -1.93 13.48
N ASN A 684 -13.65 -2.37 14.23
CA ASN A 684 -13.28 -3.77 14.32
C ASN A 684 -13.41 -4.22 15.77
N MET A 685 -14.16 -5.26 16.01
CA MET A 685 -14.40 -5.87 17.32
C MET A 685 -14.00 -7.32 17.24
N TYR A 686 -13.11 -7.77 18.12
CA TYR A 686 -12.62 -9.13 18.05
C TYR A 686 -12.29 -9.72 19.42
N TYR A 687 -12.51 -11.00 19.51
CA TYR A 687 -11.99 -11.86 20.56
C TYR A 687 -10.69 -12.49 20.09
N TYR A 688 -9.65 -12.39 20.89
CA TYR A 688 -8.36 -13.01 20.64
C TYR A 688 -8.00 -13.90 21.80
N LYS A 689 -7.62 -15.13 21.49
CA LYS A 689 -7.12 -16.11 22.44
C LYS A 689 -5.77 -16.60 22.01
N LEU A 690 -4.82 -16.58 22.91
CA LEU A 690 -3.52 -17.22 22.79
C LEU A 690 -3.44 -18.34 23.80
N ASP A 691 -3.18 -19.57 23.36
CA ASP A 691 -3.01 -20.68 24.26
C ASP A 691 -1.73 -20.53 25.08
N GLY A 692 -1.66 -21.22 26.23
CA GLY A 692 -0.49 -21.21 27.08
C GLY A 692 0.72 -21.82 26.39
N PHE A 693 1.91 -21.39 26.76
CA PHE A 693 3.17 -21.87 26.18
C PHE A 693 4.15 -22.33 27.26
N GLU A 694 5.07 -23.16 26.88
CA GLU A 694 6.20 -23.61 27.68
C GLU A 694 7.49 -23.44 26.89
N TYR A 695 8.45 -22.70 27.45
CA TYR A 695 9.80 -22.61 26.92
C TYR A 695 10.69 -23.52 27.75
N GLU A 696 10.91 -24.74 27.26
CA GLU A 696 11.54 -25.85 28.00
C GLU A 696 12.95 -25.53 28.43
N GLU A 697 13.76 -24.85 27.59
CA GLU A 697 15.16 -24.52 27.90
C GLU A 697 15.35 -23.69 29.16
N LYS A 698 14.37 -22.84 29.50
CA LYS A 698 14.40 -21.95 30.66
C LYS A 698 13.28 -22.26 31.64
N SER A 699 12.52 -23.32 31.46
CA SER A 699 11.37 -23.70 32.31
C SER A 699 10.34 -22.59 32.48
N ILE A 700 10.16 -21.74 31.49
CA ILE A 700 9.22 -20.62 31.49
C ILE A 700 7.89 -21.08 30.98
N ARG A 701 6.83 -20.83 31.75
CA ARG A 701 5.46 -21.10 31.35
C ARG A 701 4.66 -19.83 31.27
N GLY A 702 4.01 -19.58 30.14
CA GLY A 702 3.01 -18.54 29.97
C GLY A 702 1.62 -19.16 30.07
N ALA A 703 0.75 -18.58 30.89
CA ALA A 703 -0.65 -18.97 30.92
C ALA A 703 -1.36 -18.60 29.64
N ALA A 704 -2.43 -19.32 29.30
CA ALA A 704 -3.33 -18.89 28.23
C ALA A 704 -3.83 -17.47 28.50
N SER A 705 -3.88 -16.67 27.45
CA SER A 705 -4.26 -15.26 27.55
C SER A 705 -5.35 -14.98 26.52
N GLU A 706 -6.46 -14.39 26.97
CA GLU A 706 -7.59 -14.06 26.10
C GLU A 706 -8.20 -12.74 26.50
N ASP A 707 -8.67 -11.99 25.51
CA ASP A 707 -9.39 -10.74 25.74
C ASP A 707 -10.27 -10.38 24.54
N PHE A 708 -11.28 -9.57 24.82
CA PHE A 708 -12.05 -8.88 23.80
C PHE A 708 -11.45 -7.50 23.57
N SER A 709 -11.10 -7.21 22.32
CA SER A 709 -10.55 -5.91 21.93
C SER A 709 -11.33 -5.29 20.78
N TRP A 710 -11.17 -3.99 20.62
CA TRP A 710 -11.81 -3.28 19.52
C TRP A 710 -11.01 -2.04 19.13
N ASN A 711 -11.16 -1.65 17.88
CA ASN A 711 -10.64 -0.37 17.41
C ASN A 711 -11.68 0.35 16.57
N ILE A 712 -11.62 1.68 16.59
CA ILE A 712 -12.45 2.54 15.76
C ILE A 712 -11.58 3.59 15.09
N ARG A 713 -11.87 3.82 13.82
CA ARG A 713 -11.29 4.91 13.05
C ARG A 713 -12.40 5.64 12.31
N MET A 714 -12.38 6.97 12.38
CA MET A 714 -13.30 7.84 11.67
C MET A 714 -12.50 8.88 10.88
N MET A 715 -12.78 9.00 9.60
CA MET A 715 -12.17 9.99 8.71
C MET A 715 -13.27 10.75 7.99
N GLY A 716 -13.34 12.05 8.25
CA GLY A 716 -14.27 12.98 7.60
C GLY A 716 -13.53 13.92 6.66
N THR A 717 -13.98 14.03 5.41
CA THR A 717 -13.49 15.01 4.45
C THR A 717 -14.63 15.91 4.01
N LEU A 718 -14.51 17.21 4.26
CA LEU A 718 -15.50 18.24 3.92
C LEU A 718 -15.00 19.09 2.76
N GLY A 719 -15.69 19.02 1.62
CA GLY A 719 -15.50 19.91 0.49
C GLY A 719 -16.15 21.31 0.76
N LEU A 720 -15.35 22.34 0.71
CA LEU A 720 -15.76 23.72 0.95
C LEU A 720 -15.74 24.54 -0.35
N PRO A 721 -16.48 25.69 -0.42
CA PRO A 721 -16.47 26.55 -1.59
C PRO A 721 -15.04 27.03 -1.96
N LYS A 722 -14.86 27.40 -3.24
CA LYS A 722 -13.58 27.91 -3.78
C LYS A 722 -12.45 26.88 -3.67
N ALA A 723 -12.74 25.57 -3.83
CA ALA A 723 -11.79 24.47 -3.80
C ALA A 723 -10.94 24.37 -2.51
N TRP A 724 -11.55 24.66 -1.38
CA TRP A 724 -11.02 24.28 -0.08
C TRP A 724 -11.51 22.88 0.30
N SER A 725 -10.69 22.15 1.02
CA SER A 725 -11.06 20.85 1.62
C SER A 725 -10.51 20.78 3.04
N LEU A 726 -11.31 20.26 3.95
CA LEU A 726 -10.93 20.00 5.34
C LEU A 726 -11.05 18.49 5.58
N GLN A 727 -10.03 17.88 6.16
CA GLN A 727 -10.07 16.48 6.58
C GLN A 727 -9.74 16.37 8.07
N VAL A 728 -10.46 15.51 8.78
CA VAL A 728 -10.22 15.17 10.18
C VAL A 728 -10.26 13.67 10.31
N THR A 729 -9.25 13.10 10.98
CA THR A 729 -9.15 11.65 11.26
C THR A 729 -8.98 11.44 12.76
N GLY A 730 -9.89 10.70 13.37
CA GLY A 730 -9.79 10.23 14.74
C GLY A 730 -9.62 8.72 14.80
N MET A 731 -8.79 8.23 15.72
CA MET A 731 -8.61 6.81 15.96
C MET A 731 -8.56 6.50 17.46
N TYR A 732 -9.04 5.32 17.82
CA TYR A 732 -8.92 4.73 19.13
C TYR A 732 -8.69 3.23 19.01
N ASN A 733 -7.67 2.71 19.67
CA ASN A 733 -7.38 1.29 19.79
C ASN A 733 -7.51 0.90 21.24
N ALA A 734 -8.34 -0.08 21.55
CA ALA A 734 -8.52 -0.59 22.90
C ALA A 734 -7.32 -1.47 23.30
N LYS A 735 -7.31 -1.89 24.55
CA LYS A 735 -6.33 -2.83 25.10
C LYS A 735 -6.26 -4.10 24.24
N SER A 736 -5.04 -4.62 24.00
CA SER A 736 -4.81 -5.88 23.28
C SER A 736 -3.84 -6.78 24.03
N VAL A 737 -4.05 -8.08 23.93
CA VAL A 737 -3.25 -9.12 24.59
C VAL A 737 -1.96 -9.40 23.84
N ILE A 738 -0.89 -9.69 24.57
CA ILE A 738 0.37 -10.26 24.09
C ILE A 738 0.74 -11.48 24.96
N ALA A 739 1.74 -12.27 24.54
CA ALA A 739 2.09 -13.54 25.21
C ALA A 739 2.33 -13.42 26.73
N GLN A 740 2.93 -12.33 27.18
CA GLN A 740 3.26 -12.10 28.58
C GLN A 740 2.71 -10.76 29.08
N GLY A 741 1.47 -10.39 28.69
CA GLY A 741 0.91 -9.13 29.15
C GLY A 741 -0.11 -8.51 28.19
N TYR A 742 -0.08 -7.17 28.10
CA TYR A 742 -0.98 -6.44 27.24
C TYR A 742 -0.36 -5.12 26.74
N ARG A 743 -0.89 -4.63 25.63
CA ARG A 743 -0.73 -3.25 25.15
C ARG A 743 -1.90 -2.42 25.67
N ALA A 744 -1.62 -1.26 26.24
CA ALA A 744 -2.63 -0.35 26.73
C ALA A 744 -3.36 0.37 25.58
N PRO A 745 -4.54 0.93 25.82
CA PRO A 745 -5.25 1.70 24.81
C PRO A 745 -4.45 2.90 24.31
N ASN A 746 -4.59 3.21 23.01
CA ASN A 746 -4.05 4.44 22.45
C ASN A 746 -5.08 5.14 21.54
N TYR A 747 -4.93 6.46 21.36
CA TYR A 747 -5.82 7.27 20.52
C TYR A 747 -5.03 8.40 19.87
N GLY A 748 -5.62 8.98 18.81
CA GLY A 748 -5.01 10.09 18.10
C GLY A 748 -6.01 10.88 17.27
N LEU A 749 -5.68 12.13 17.02
CA LEU A 749 -6.44 13.06 16.18
C LEU A 749 -5.52 13.74 15.19
N ASP A 750 -5.85 13.65 13.90
CA ASP A 750 -5.19 14.34 12.80
C ASP A 750 -6.17 15.28 12.10
N ALA A 751 -5.68 16.40 11.58
CA ALA A 751 -6.48 17.29 10.75
C ALA A 751 -5.64 17.89 9.61
N GLY A 752 -6.28 18.12 8.47
CA GLY A 752 -5.63 18.70 7.31
C GLY A 752 -6.54 19.65 6.56
N VAL A 753 -5.97 20.72 6.03
CA VAL A 753 -6.65 21.70 5.18
C VAL A 753 -5.90 21.77 3.86
N ARG A 754 -6.64 21.72 2.75
CA ARG A 754 -6.10 21.85 1.40
C ARG A 754 -6.82 22.97 0.64
N LYS A 755 -6.07 23.74 -0.13
CA LYS A 755 -6.56 24.75 -1.05
C LYS A 755 -5.98 24.50 -2.44
N GLN A 756 -6.86 24.42 -3.43
CA GLN A 756 -6.45 24.43 -4.84
C GLN A 756 -6.74 25.81 -5.46
N PHE A 757 -5.87 26.29 -6.36
CA PHE A 757 -5.99 27.56 -7.04
C PHE A 757 -5.39 27.48 -8.46
N ALA A 758 -5.63 28.54 -9.27
CA ALA A 758 -5.22 28.62 -10.67
C ALA A 758 -5.69 27.41 -11.52
N GLY A 759 -6.99 27.05 -11.39
CA GLY A 759 -7.56 25.90 -12.12
C GLY A 759 -6.93 24.55 -11.76
N GLY A 760 -6.56 24.38 -10.48
CA GLY A 760 -5.96 23.13 -9.97
C GLY A 760 -4.46 22.99 -10.24
N LYS A 761 -3.80 23.98 -10.90
CA LYS A 761 -2.35 23.93 -11.16
C LYS A 761 -1.53 24.04 -9.88
N TRP A 762 -2.03 24.75 -8.91
CA TRP A 762 -1.40 24.89 -7.61
C TRP A 762 -2.26 24.30 -6.51
N SER A 763 -1.62 23.67 -5.55
CA SER A 763 -2.25 23.15 -4.34
C SER A 763 -1.38 23.46 -3.13
N PHE A 764 -2.00 24.00 -2.09
CA PHE A 764 -1.37 24.17 -0.78
C PHE A 764 -2.10 23.29 0.23
N SER A 765 -1.36 22.54 1.03
CA SER A 765 -1.87 21.69 2.12
C SER A 765 -1.18 22.05 3.42
N LEU A 766 -1.94 22.13 4.50
CA LEU A 766 -1.47 22.27 5.88
C LEU A 766 -2.05 21.09 6.67
N ASN A 767 -1.18 20.27 7.26
CA ASN A 767 -1.56 19.07 8.00
C ASN A 767 -1.03 19.14 9.42
N GLY A 768 -1.86 18.74 10.38
CA GLY A 768 -1.50 18.50 11.77
C GLY A 768 -1.73 17.04 12.10
N ARG A 769 -0.71 16.37 12.63
CA ARG A 769 -0.74 14.97 13.06
C ARG A 769 -0.56 14.91 14.56
N ASP A 770 -1.25 13.96 15.18
CA ASP A 770 -1.26 13.75 16.63
C ASP A 770 -1.52 15.04 17.43
N LEU A 771 -2.54 15.79 17.01
CA LEU A 771 -2.88 17.10 17.60
C LEU A 771 -3.11 17.06 19.11
N LEU A 772 -3.51 15.90 19.63
CA LEU A 772 -3.72 15.65 21.06
C LEU A 772 -2.45 15.27 21.81
N ASN A 773 -1.35 14.99 21.08
CA ASN A 773 -0.08 14.49 21.65
C ASN A 773 -0.28 13.20 22.47
N SER A 774 -1.11 12.32 21.96
CA SER A 774 -1.64 11.16 22.70
C SER A 774 -1.19 9.80 22.15
N ARG A 775 -0.47 9.77 21.00
CA ARG A 775 0.03 8.52 20.42
C ARG A 775 1.24 8.02 21.18
N ARG A 776 0.97 7.34 22.27
CA ARG A 776 1.97 6.65 23.07
C ARG A 776 1.74 5.15 23.02
N PHE A 777 2.80 4.38 22.87
CA PHE A 777 2.74 2.92 22.89
C PHE A 777 3.15 2.45 24.29
N HIS A 778 2.13 2.17 25.06
CA HIS A 778 2.31 1.70 26.43
C HIS A 778 2.03 0.20 26.51
N SER A 779 2.93 -0.56 27.14
CA SER A 779 2.80 -2.00 27.32
C SER A 779 3.18 -2.41 28.72
N VAL A 780 2.47 -3.41 29.22
CA VAL A 780 2.74 -4.05 30.50
C VAL A 780 3.03 -5.51 30.24
N LYS A 781 4.16 -5.98 30.74
CA LYS A 781 4.60 -7.37 30.64
C LYS A 781 4.90 -7.93 32.01
N TRP A 782 4.72 -9.22 32.17
CA TRP A 782 5.09 -9.93 33.41
C TRP A 782 5.47 -11.37 33.11
N GLY A 783 6.30 -11.90 33.97
CA GLY A 783 6.73 -13.29 34.06
C GLY A 783 6.79 -13.77 35.49
N PRO A 784 7.24 -14.99 35.73
CA PRO A 784 7.43 -15.49 37.10
C PRO A 784 8.43 -14.66 37.92
N ASP A 785 9.39 -14.05 37.22
CA ASP A 785 10.60 -13.43 37.78
C ASP A 785 10.68 -11.92 37.48
N PHE A 786 9.68 -11.34 36.79
CA PHE A 786 9.66 -9.90 36.50
C PHE A 786 8.26 -9.32 36.30
N TYR A 787 8.16 -8.00 36.49
CA TYR A 787 7.11 -7.11 36.02
C TYR A 787 7.76 -5.95 35.28
N GLN A 788 7.25 -5.57 34.13
CA GLN A 788 7.76 -4.45 33.35
C GLN A 788 6.61 -3.62 32.72
N GLU A 789 6.71 -2.33 32.90
CA GLU A 789 5.87 -1.33 32.29
C GLU A 789 6.73 -0.45 31.36
N SER A 790 6.34 -0.28 30.09
CA SER A 790 7.12 0.48 29.12
C SER A 790 6.21 1.40 28.32
N SER A 791 6.68 2.62 28.07
CA SER A 791 5.98 3.60 27.24
C SER A 791 6.95 4.21 26.23
N ASN A 792 6.59 4.13 24.95
CA ASN A 792 7.35 4.72 23.85
C ASN A 792 6.55 5.86 23.23
N PHE A 793 7.22 6.98 23.05
CA PHE A 793 6.70 8.18 22.42
C PHE A 793 7.61 8.61 21.29
N ARG A 794 7.04 8.80 20.10
CA ARG A 794 7.81 9.14 18.90
C ARG A 794 7.25 10.40 18.23
N GLY A 795 7.99 11.47 18.33
CA GLY A 795 7.85 12.66 17.51
C GLY A 795 6.86 13.72 17.97
N GLY A 796 5.86 13.46 18.79
CA GLY A 796 4.89 14.46 19.24
C GLY A 796 3.98 15.01 18.14
N ARG A 797 3.39 16.19 18.38
CA ARG A 797 2.55 16.91 17.42
C ARG A 797 3.37 17.33 16.21
N GLN A 798 2.97 16.91 15.03
CA GLN A 798 3.60 17.33 13.78
C GLN A 798 2.68 18.29 13.03
N ILE A 799 3.24 19.42 12.58
CA ILE A 799 2.59 20.33 11.64
C ILE A 799 3.43 20.37 10.38
N SER A 800 2.80 20.13 9.21
CA SER A 800 3.49 20.18 7.91
C SER A 800 2.73 21.03 6.90
N GLY A 801 3.47 21.84 6.17
CA GLY A 801 2.97 22.66 5.06
C GLY A 801 3.60 22.19 3.75
N THR A 802 2.78 22.04 2.70
CA THR A 802 3.23 21.56 1.39
C THR A 802 2.62 22.39 0.28
N LEU A 803 3.46 22.83 -0.67
CA LEU A 803 3.06 23.52 -1.89
C LEU A 803 3.38 22.62 -3.09
N THR A 804 2.39 22.37 -3.93
CA THR A 804 2.51 21.54 -5.14
C THR A 804 2.15 22.36 -6.36
N TYR A 805 2.95 22.24 -7.42
CA TYR A 805 2.68 22.79 -8.76
C TYR A 805 2.54 21.64 -9.75
N SER A 806 1.41 21.58 -10.45
CA SER A 806 1.11 20.60 -11.50
C SER A 806 1.17 21.25 -12.88
N PHE A 807 1.82 20.59 -13.85
CA PHE A 807 2.04 21.09 -15.18
C PHE A 807 1.79 20.03 -16.24
N GLY A 808 1.68 20.48 -17.51
CA GLY A 808 1.50 19.61 -18.67
C GLY A 808 0.06 19.48 -19.15
N ASN A 809 -0.12 18.72 -20.23
CA ASN A 809 -1.43 18.56 -20.87
C ASN A 809 -2.23 17.44 -20.17
N MET A 810 -3.26 17.83 -19.43
CA MET A 810 -4.14 16.91 -18.70
C MET A 810 -5.30 16.38 -19.57
N ARG A 811 -5.24 16.49 -20.88
CA ARG A 811 -6.29 15.94 -21.76
C ARG A 811 -6.32 14.42 -21.63
N ALA A 812 -7.39 13.92 -21.08
CA ALA A 812 -7.64 12.48 -21.00
C ALA A 812 -7.85 11.91 -22.42
N LYS A 813 -6.88 11.16 -22.97
CA LYS A 813 -7.27 10.09 -23.90
C LYS A 813 -8.00 9.05 -23.07
N LYS A 814 -9.16 8.56 -23.59
CA LYS A 814 -9.81 7.38 -22.97
C LYS A 814 -8.72 6.34 -22.70
N PRO A 815 -8.58 5.84 -21.47
CA PRO A 815 -7.66 4.74 -21.23
C PRO A 815 -8.06 3.61 -22.16
N ARG A 816 -7.16 3.10 -23.01
CA ARG A 816 -7.27 1.72 -23.46
C ARG A 816 -7.41 0.92 -22.16
N LYS A 817 -8.51 0.21 -22.03
CA LYS A 817 -8.73 -0.71 -20.91
C LYS A 817 -7.53 -1.65 -20.88
N MET A 818 -6.51 -1.34 -20.07
CA MET A 818 -5.66 -2.38 -19.55
C MET A 818 -6.42 -2.93 -18.34
N ASP A 819 -7.02 -4.05 -18.57
CA ASP A 819 -7.67 -4.82 -17.53
C ASP A 819 -6.56 -5.36 -16.63
N ASN A 820 -6.27 -4.65 -15.54
CA ASN A 820 -5.57 -5.28 -14.42
C ASN A 820 -6.58 -6.26 -13.84
N GLY A 821 -6.56 -7.50 -14.33
CA GLY A 821 -7.30 -8.71 -13.97
C GLY A 821 -8.15 -8.76 -12.71
N GLY A 822 -9.00 -7.76 -12.49
CA GLY A 822 -10.09 -7.79 -11.56
C GLY A 822 -11.38 -7.86 -12.38
N MET A 823 -12.22 -8.86 -12.19
CA MET A 823 -13.59 -8.84 -12.65
C MET A 823 -14.20 -7.51 -12.21
N GLN A 824 -14.32 -6.56 -13.14
CA GLN A 824 -15.28 -5.48 -12.91
C GLN A 824 -16.66 -6.11 -13.08
N PRO A 825 -17.56 -5.97 -12.13
CA PRO A 825 -18.97 -6.13 -12.45
C PRO A 825 -19.27 -5.02 -13.47
N GLU A 826 -19.52 -5.38 -14.73
CA GLU A 826 -20.20 -4.51 -15.67
C GLU A 826 -21.56 -4.21 -15.06
N TYR A 827 -21.71 -3.02 -14.48
CA TYR A 827 -23.03 -2.47 -14.24
C TYR A 827 -23.66 -2.29 -15.62
N GLY A 828 -24.53 -3.20 -15.96
CA GLY A 828 -25.38 -3.08 -17.13
C GLY A 828 -26.05 -1.72 -17.08
N GLY A 829 -25.69 -0.85 -18.02
CA GLY A 829 -26.44 0.35 -18.28
C GLY A 829 -27.87 -0.07 -18.63
N GLY A 830 -28.76 0.07 -17.69
CA GLY A 830 -30.18 0.08 -17.97
C GLY A 830 -30.45 1.27 -18.86
N ASP A 831 -31.03 1.03 -20.01
CA ASP A 831 -31.66 2.04 -20.86
C ASP A 831 -32.49 2.98 -19.99
N GLY A 832 -31.95 4.17 -19.74
CA GLY A 832 -32.71 5.26 -19.17
C GLY A 832 -33.73 5.75 -20.19
N LEU A 833 -34.95 5.32 -20.04
CA LEU A 833 -36.07 6.00 -20.65
C LEU A 833 -36.14 7.41 -20.05
N GLU A 834 -35.88 8.41 -20.89
CA GLU A 834 -36.26 9.81 -20.67
C GLU A 834 -37.74 9.89 -20.28
N TYR A 835 -38.02 10.49 -19.14
CA TYR A 835 -39.29 11.17 -18.91
C TYR A 835 -39.01 12.66 -18.68
N ASP A 836 -39.48 13.45 -19.68
CA ASP A 836 -39.75 14.86 -19.54
C ASP A 836 -40.65 15.15 -18.31
N MET A 837 -40.23 16.05 -17.45
CA MET A 837 -40.88 17.24 -16.89
C MET A 837 -39.91 18.06 -16.05
#